data_e6a01bafbb3f4897f3ea9b2b0b3999a9
#
_entry.id   e6a01bafbb3f4897f3ea9b2b0b3999a9
#
_cell.length_a   1.000
_cell.length_b   1.000
_cell.length_c   1.000
_cell.angle_alpha   90.00
_cell.angle_beta   90.00
_cell.angle_gamma   90.00
#
_symmetry.space_group_name_H-M   'P 1'
#
loop_
_entity.id
_entity.type
_entity.pdbx_description
1 polymer ?
#
loop_
_entity_poly.entity_id
_entity_poly.type
_entity_poly.pdbx_seq_one_letter_code
_entity_poly.pdbx_strand_id
1 'polypeptide(L)'
;MKKNRVVVVQCRLSSQRFPEKAIKKLGNKTVLEWVLNSMHKVPADRYFVATDEKSYPVINEICIKNDFECFSGSLEDVLKRFCDLLQNVDAKTVIRATADNPFLFYEAAIDSVEEFEKRNKGKNRCDYLTFTGLPHGSGVEIFSKEALLKAATETKEPYDHEHVGPALYNHRDKYICDFIPSPNRYNFPTLRTTIDTYSDYLRAISIVNYCKAQDEPYTTEQILEAFNSKNVKNPVVLVPSVIKGHGTGHLHRCLNAAINKTFFVFIPYDKTLEEADSIINDYFKMGLHENQIISQLPDETYNPIIVTDTFKLTKEQINQIGVNKFLVSLDEGSDFSEYCDYLVDIIPSFDLQRNPNVFDSSFIQLPKNIKNKNEKSKSIDSIKKILVCFGGEDPSGFTIPTVNVIEKVFPSAQIVAIMSNSQNLSINYAAGINVEFVKSIQNLREKLFEYDLVITHYGLTAFEAAYAGCGVILLPTTKLHKNLAKKYNFSYIETETPSVTSVLNAFNSKNFYPNLPINTESKSLSDFVDTLSNAKKILCPICGKKSEQPDYIISRNSTRTYRRCQICGMSYMSFSLEEDKIYKKEYFFEDYKKQYGKTYQEDFESIKQQGFRRINNIKSLCKIENKNVFDIGCAYGPFLSAISDSKAIPYGTDIAEDAVKYVRNELHYPACCTAFPEINITEQFGVSHFDVITMWYVIEHFTNLDSVLRKVNASLKKDGVFAFSTPSGEGISAKSNKDNFYLISPTDHYSVWEPSKAKSILKKYGFEVVKVVSTGHHPERFPCIKNSAKEISKKSLKWKIVEKYSKLFNLGDTVEFYCVKKRNCEN
;
A
#
# COMPACT_ATOMS: atom_id res chain seq x y z
N MET A 1 8.21 7.04 49.19
CA MET A 1 6.78 7.39 49.51
C MET A 1 5.90 6.38 48.80
N LYS A 2 4.86 5.87 49.47
CA LYS A 2 3.88 4.96 48.89
C LYS A 2 3.13 5.71 47.79
N LYS A 3 3.07 5.14 46.55
CA LYS A 3 2.46 5.80 45.39
C LYS A 3 0.95 5.55 45.30
N ASN A 4 0.44 4.55 46.05
CA ASN A 4 -0.95 4.09 46.00
C ASN A 4 -1.42 3.62 44.63
N ARG A 5 -0.50 3.04 43.81
CA ARG A 5 -0.73 2.57 42.44
C ARG A 5 -0.48 1.07 42.35
N VAL A 6 -1.25 0.40 41.54
CA VAL A 6 -1.04 -1.01 41.16
C VAL A 6 -1.12 -1.17 39.66
N VAL A 7 -0.16 -1.90 39.07
CA VAL A 7 -0.19 -2.32 37.69
C VAL A 7 -0.76 -3.73 37.60
N VAL A 8 -1.69 -3.94 36.70
CA VAL A 8 -2.27 -5.27 36.43
C VAL A 8 -2.24 -5.56 34.96
N VAL A 9 -1.45 -6.55 34.56
CA VAL A 9 -1.37 -7.04 33.18
C VAL A 9 -2.32 -8.21 33.01
N GLN A 10 -3.31 -8.06 32.13
CA GLN A 10 -4.25 -9.15 31.81
C GLN A 10 -3.59 -10.14 30.86
N CYS A 11 -3.56 -11.43 31.17
CA CYS A 11 -2.98 -12.47 30.35
C CYS A 11 -3.84 -13.73 30.31
N ARG A 12 -3.95 -14.39 29.16
CA ARG A 12 -4.46 -15.75 28.97
C ARG A 12 -3.75 -16.43 27.80
N LEU A 13 -3.57 -17.75 27.83
CA LEU A 13 -2.95 -18.53 26.75
C LEU A 13 -3.97 -19.03 25.72
N SER A 14 -5.26 -19.06 26.07
CA SER A 14 -6.37 -19.57 25.26
C SER A 14 -6.85 -18.59 24.17
N SER A 15 -5.94 -18.04 23.37
CA SER A 15 -6.30 -17.19 22.23
C SER A 15 -6.75 -18.07 21.06
N GLN A 16 -7.93 -17.79 20.47
CA GLN A 16 -8.43 -18.55 19.31
C GLN A 16 -7.73 -18.17 18.00
N ARG A 17 -7.46 -16.88 17.78
CA ARG A 17 -6.86 -16.37 16.52
C ARG A 17 -5.36 -16.64 16.43
N PHE A 18 -4.64 -16.65 17.53
CA PHE A 18 -3.21 -16.95 17.60
C PHE A 18 -2.91 -17.60 18.95
N PRO A 19 -2.96 -18.93 19.06
CA PRO A 19 -2.79 -19.65 20.31
C PRO A 19 -1.44 -19.37 20.95
N GLU A 20 -1.45 -19.29 22.29
CA GLU A 20 -0.24 -19.10 23.11
C GLU A 20 0.59 -17.86 22.75
N LYS A 21 -0.01 -16.83 22.15
CA LYS A 21 0.69 -15.63 21.67
C LYS A 21 1.55 -14.96 22.74
N ALA A 22 1.10 -14.94 24.00
CA ALA A 22 1.81 -14.29 25.09
C ALA A 22 3.19 -14.90 25.39
N ILE A 23 3.37 -16.20 25.14
CA ILE A 23 4.64 -16.92 25.38
C ILE A 23 5.47 -17.14 24.12
N LYS A 24 5.00 -16.72 22.95
CA LYS A 24 5.78 -16.76 21.72
C LYS A 24 7.04 -15.90 21.85
N LYS A 25 8.16 -16.42 21.34
CA LYS A 25 9.45 -15.71 21.37
C LYS A 25 9.43 -14.53 20.40
N LEU A 26 9.86 -13.38 20.89
CA LEU A 26 9.98 -12.13 20.15
C LEU A 26 11.36 -11.55 20.43
N GLY A 27 12.33 -11.92 19.60
CA GLY A 27 13.75 -11.68 19.89
C GLY A 27 14.24 -12.53 21.06
N ASN A 28 14.89 -11.90 22.02
CA ASN A 28 15.42 -12.55 23.22
C ASN A 28 14.39 -12.78 24.33
N LYS A 29 13.18 -12.22 24.23
CA LYS A 29 12.11 -12.29 25.24
C LYS A 29 10.85 -12.92 24.63
N THR A 30 9.89 -13.28 25.48
CA THR A 30 8.51 -13.57 25.04
C THR A 30 7.72 -12.28 24.86
N VAL A 31 6.58 -12.36 24.18
CA VAL A 31 5.65 -11.23 24.03
C VAL A 31 5.26 -10.67 25.40
N LEU A 32 4.93 -11.54 26.36
CA LEU A 32 4.61 -11.13 27.74
C LEU A 32 5.79 -10.44 28.41
N GLU A 33 6.99 -10.98 28.34
CA GLU A 33 8.19 -10.36 28.96
C GLU A 33 8.42 -8.93 28.46
N TRP A 34 8.17 -8.63 27.20
CA TRP A 34 8.24 -7.25 26.67
C TRP A 34 7.18 -6.34 27.31
N VAL A 35 5.96 -6.83 27.51
CA VAL A 35 4.89 -6.09 28.19
C VAL A 35 5.29 -5.81 29.64
N LEU A 36 5.78 -6.82 30.37
CA LEU A 36 6.20 -6.67 31.77
C LEU A 36 7.34 -5.66 31.90
N ASN A 37 8.33 -5.71 31.02
CA ASN A 37 9.43 -4.74 31.01
C ASN A 37 8.93 -3.31 30.79
N SER A 38 8.00 -3.10 29.84
CA SER A 38 7.42 -1.78 29.59
C SER A 38 6.63 -1.28 30.81
N MET A 39 5.81 -2.14 31.39
CA MET A 39 5.00 -1.78 32.56
C MET A 39 5.80 -1.58 33.84
N HIS A 40 6.98 -2.20 33.94
CA HIS A 40 7.90 -1.97 35.08
C HIS A 40 8.48 -0.55 35.11
N LYS A 41 8.50 0.13 33.93
CA LYS A 41 8.87 1.56 33.83
C LYS A 41 7.80 2.49 34.37
N VAL A 42 6.54 2.04 34.48
CA VAL A 42 5.45 2.83 35.07
C VAL A 42 5.50 2.69 36.58
N PRO A 43 5.81 3.78 37.33
CA PRO A 43 6.05 3.65 38.77
C PRO A 43 4.79 3.27 39.56
N ALA A 44 4.78 2.13 40.21
CA ALA A 44 3.71 1.60 41.06
C ALA A 44 4.27 0.96 42.35
N ASP A 45 3.39 0.65 43.31
CA ASP A 45 3.79 -0.03 44.55
C ASP A 45 3.77 -1.56 44.42
N ARG A 46 2.92 -2.09 43.51
CA ARG A 46 2.83 -3.54 43.21
C ARG A 46 2.54 -3.76 41.73
N TYR A 47 2.99 -4.91 41.23
CA TYR A 47 2.87 -5.31 39.84
C TYR A 47 2.32 -6.73 39.75
N PHE A 48 1.22 -6.92 39.03
CA PHE A 48 0.55 -8.21 38.90
C PHE A 48 0.35 -8.60 37.43
N VAL A 49 0.34 -9.91 37.19
CA VAL A 49 -0.28 -10.52 36.00
C VAL A 49 -1.53 -11.26 36.49
N ALA A 50 -2.68 -10.86 35.98
CA ALA A 50 -3.95 -11.52 36.25
C ALA A 50 -4.28 -12.55 35.16
N THR A 51 -4.28 -13.85 35.47
CA THR A 51 -4.45 -14.94 34.51
C THR A 51 -5.53 -15.94 34.97
N ASP A 52 -5.83 -16.93 34.14
CA ASP A 52 -6.72 -18.04 34.45
C ASP A 52 -5.94 -19.23 35.04
N GLU A 53 -6.68 -20.17 35.64
CA GLU A 53 -6.09 -21.31 36.34
C GLU A 53 -5.24 -22.22 35.45
N LYS A 54 -5.64 -22.43 34.18
CA LYS A 54 -4.89 -23.29 33.24
C LYS A 54 -3.59 -22.62 32.79
N SER A 55 -3.62 -21.32 32.60
CA SER A 55 -2.46 -20.52 32.18
C SER A 55 -1.51 -20.24 33.33
N TYR A 56 -1.96 -20.29 34.57
CA TYR A 56 -1.22 -19.89 35.77
C TYR A 56 0.18 -20.51 35.88
N PRO A 57 0.37 -21.84 35.75
CA PRO A 57 1.70 -22.43 35.99
C PRO A 57 2.78 -21.82 35.09
N VAL A 58 2.49 -21.67 33.81
CA VAL A 58 3.43 -21.13 32.82
C VAL A 58 3.65 -19.63 33.02
N ILE A 59 2.55 -18.90 33.26
CA ILE A 59 2.63 -17.43 33.44
C ILE A 59 3.34 -17.08 34.74
N ASN A 60 3.13 -17.82 35.81
CA ASN A 60 3.77 -17.59 37.10
C ASN A 60 5.32 -17.71 37.04
N GLU A 61 5.83 -18.66 36.27
CA GLU A 61 7.28 -18.78 36.04
C GLU A 61 7.87 -17.52 35.36
N ILE A 62 7.13 -16.94 34.41
CA ILE A 62 7.53 -15.70 33.72
C ILE A 62 7.45 -14.51 34.69
N CYS A 63 6.39 -14.45 35.50
CA CYS A 63 6.21 -13.38 36.48
C CYS A 63 7.35 -13.32 37.50
N ILE A 64 7.71 -14.48 38.10
CA ILE A 64 8.83 -14.56 39.08
C ILE A 64 10.14 -14.02 38.48
N LYS A 65 10.43 -14.34 37.20
CA LYS A 65 11.65 -13.88 36.53
C LYS A 65 11.67 -12.37 36.26
N ASN A 66 10.50 -11.73 36.24
CA ASN A 66 10.33 -10.32 35.86
C ASN A 66 9.81 -9.44 37.03
N ASP A 67 9.94 -9.91 38.28
CA ASP A 67 9.51 -9.20 39.52
C ASP A 67 8.01 -8.79 39.51
N PHE A 68 7.13 -9.67 38.95
CA PHE A 68 5.68 -9.55 38.98
C PHE A 68 5.07 -10.64 39.87
N GLU A 69 4.00 -10.32 40.54
CA GLU A 69 3.16 -11.27 41.20
C GLU A 69 2.13 -11.87 40.24
N CYS A 70 1.85 -13.17 40.31
CA CYS A 70 0.87 -13.81 39.47
C CYS A 70 -0.42 -14.11 40.27
N PHE A 71 -1.57 -13.70 39.72
CA PHE A 71 -2.89 -13.96 40.33
C PHE A 71 -3.73 -14.83 39.40
N SER A 72 -4.30 -15.91 39.93
CA SER A 72 -5.19 -16.80 39.22
C SER A 72 -6.65 -16.53 39.55
N GLY A 73 -7.52 -16.46 38.54
CA GLY A 73 -8.95 -16.23 38.72
C GLY A 73 -9.78 -16.71 37.53
N SER A 74 -11.02 -16.22 37.40
CA SER A 74 -11.96 -16.67 36.36
C SER A 74 -11.39 -16.49 34.95
N LEU A 75 -11.58 -17.51 34.08
CA LEU A 75 -11.25 -17.44 32.66
C LEU A 75 -12.23 -16.52 31.89
N GLU A 76 -13.54 -16.72 32.13
CA GLU A 76 -14.62 -16.08 31.39
C GLU A 76 -14.95 -14.66 31.89
N ASP A 77 -14.87 -14.47 33.21
CA ASP A 77 -15.18 -13.19 33.88
C ASP A 77 -13.88 -12.47 34.26
N VAL A 78 -13.39 -11.66 33.36
CA VAL A 78 -12.15 -10.88 33.54
C VAL A 78 -12.33 -9.78 34.57
N LEU A 79 -13.48 -9.09 34.57
CA LEU A 79 -13.79 -8.03 35.54
C LEU A 79 -13.79 -8.59 36.98
N LYS A 80 -14.43 -9.75 37.19
CA LYS A 80 -14.39 -10.44 38.50
C LYS A 80 -12.97 -10.80 38.89
N ARG A 81 -12.15 -11.34 37.98
CA ARG A 81 -10.74 -11.66 38.24
C ARG A 81 -9.94 -10.47 38.73
N PHE A 82 -10.17 -9.27 38.11
CA PHE A 82 -9.56 -8.01 38.54
C PHE A 82 -10.04 -7.61 39.94
N CYS A 83 -11.32 -7.71 40.21
CA CYS A 83 -11.88 -7.35 41.50
C CYS A 83 -11.40 -8.25 42.64
N ASP A 84 -11.36 -9.58 42.40
CA ASP A 84 -10.88 -10.56 43.37
C ASP A 84 -9.39 -10.28 43.72
N LEU A 85 -8.55 -9.97 42.75
CA LEU A 85 -7.16 -9.52 42.98
C LEU A 85 -7.12 -8.24 43.80
N LEU A 86 -7.91 -7.23 43.41
CA LEU A 86 -7.83 -5.89 44.01
C LEU A 86 -8.38 -5.83 45.43
N GLN A 87 -9.24 -6.74 45.89
CA GLN A 87 -9.76 -6.77 47.26
C GLN A 87 -8.64 -6.77 48.29
N ASN A 88 -7.51 -7.44 47.98
CA ASN A 88 -6.38 -7.61 48.92
C ASN A 88 -5.19 -6.70 48.57
N VAL A 89 -5.35 -5.75 47.71
CA VAL A 89 -4.29 -4.81 47.29
C VAL A 89 -4.58 -3.41 47.77
N ASP A 90 -3.68 -2.86 48.59
CA ASP A 90 -3.82 -1.48 49.07
C ASP A 90 -3.30 -0.51 48.01
N ALA A 91 -4.21 -0.07 47.11
CA ALA A 91 -3.97 0.90 46.06
C ALA A 91 -5.22 1.76 45.82
N LYS A 92 -5.05 2.95 45.30
CA LYS A 92 -6.15 3.84 44.87
C LYS A 92 -6.30 3.83 43.33
N THR A 93 -5.17 3.76 42.65
CA THR A 93 -5.10 3.83 41.18
C THR A 93 -4.72 2.47 40.62
N VAL A 94 -5.51 1.97 39.68
CA VAL A 94 -5.29 0.72 38.94
C VAL A 94 -4.90 1.04 37.50
N ILE A 95 -3.78 0.50 37.05
CA ILE A 95 -3.25 0.68 35.69
C ILE A 95 -3.34 -0.66 35.00
N ARG A 96 -4.18 -0.77 33.98
CA ARG A 96 -4.41 -1.98 33.19
C ARG A 96 -3.66 -1.98 31.89
N ALA A 97 -2.95 -3.07 31.62
CA ALA A 97 -2.37 -3.39 30.33
C ALA A 97 -2.76 -4.82 29.91
N THR A 98 -2.56 -5.16 28.64
CA THR A 98 -2.85 -6.51 28.11
C THR A 98 -1.58 -7.17 27.58
N ALA A 99 -1.46 -8.48 27.79
CA ALA A 99 -0.24 -9.27 27.55
C ALA A 99 0.14 -9.45 26.06
N ASP A 100 -0.68 -8.97 25.17
CA ASP A 100 -0.49 -9.01 23.72
C ASP A 100 0.06 -7.72 23.10
N ASN A 101 0.44 -6.76 23.94
CA ASN A 101 0.91 -5.43 23.55
C ASN A 101 2.43 -5.23 23.86
N PRO A 102 3.35 -5.91 23.15
CA PRO A 102 4.78 -5.86 23.46
C PRO A 102 5.45 -4.50 23.25
N PHE A 103 4.79 -3.59 22.52
CA PHE A 103 5.29 -2.26 22.18
C PHE A 103 4.42 -1.17 22.83
N LEU A 104 4.17 -1.31 24.13
CA LEU A 104 3.51 -0.26 24.92
C LEU A 104 4.36 1.00 24.93
N PHE A 105 3.74 2.15 24.71
CA PHE A 105 4.35 3.45 24.92
C PHE A 105 4.38 3.75 26.43
N TYR A 106 5.37 3.20 27.15
CA TYR A 106 5.44 3.36 28.61
C TYR A 106 5.57 4.83 29.03
N GLU A 107 6.16 5.70 28.18
CA GLU A 107 6.21 7.14 28.42
C GLU A 107 4.78 7.75 28.39
N ALA A 108 3.96 7.33 27.45
CA ALA A 108 2.55 7.75 27.40
C ALA A 108 1.73 7.19 28.56
N ALA A 109 2.06 5.98 29.01
CA ALA A 109 1.44 5.40 30.20
C ALA A 109 1.76 6.20 31.46
N ILE A 110 3.00 6.64 31.64
CA ILE A 110 3.42 7.51 32.77
C ILE A 110 2.65 8.84 32.70
N ASP A 111 2.65 9.50 31.53
CA ASP A 111 1.93 10.77 31.34
C ASP A 111 0.42 10.62 31.63
N SER A 112 -0.18 9.48 31.22
CA SER A 112 -1.60 9.19 31.50
C SER A 112 -1.90 9.04 32.99
N VAL A 113 -1.02 8.39 33.74
CA VAL A 113 -1.15 8.22 35.19
C VAL A 113 -1.04 9.58 35.92
N GLU A 114 -0.08 10.40 35.52
CA GLU A 114 0.10 11.75 36.07
C GLU A 114 -1.13 12.64 35.80
N GLU A 115 -1.70 12.57 34.60
CA GLU A 115 -2.91 13.31 34.26
C GLU A 115 -4.12 12.80 35.04
N PHE A 116 -4.27 11.49 35.25
CA PHE A 116 -5.34 10.91 36.08
C PHE A 116 -5.25 11.40 37.53
N GLU A 117 -4.06 11.39 38.13
CA GLU A 117 -3.86 11.83 39.49
C GLU A 117 -4.07 13.34 39.64
N LYS A 118 -3.66 14.13 38.64
CA LYS A 118 -3.92 15.56 38.62
C LYS A 118 -5.40 15.85 38.63
N ARG A 119 -6.21 15.09 37.87
CA ARG A 119 -7.69 15.23 37.84
C ARG A 119 -8.35 14.76 39.11
N ASN A 120 -7.70 13.91 39.90
CA ASN A 120 -8.22 13.46 41.22
C ASN A 120 -7.70 14.29 42.42
N LYS A 121 -7.04 15.44 42.15
CA LYS A 121 -6.62 16.34 43.25
C LYS A 121 -7.78 17.23 43.75
N GLY A 122 -7.87 17.37 45.05
CA GLY A 122 -8.86 18.23 45.71
C GLY A 122 -10.26 17.61 45.67
N LYS A 123 -11.26 18.38 45.24
CA LYS A 123 -12.66 17.94 45.12
C LYS A 123 -13.04 17.35 43.77
N ASN A 124 -12.09 17.32 42.83
CA ASN A 124 -12.33 16.76 41.49
C ASN A 124 -12.29 15.24 41.54
N ARG A 125 -13.02 14.59 40.66
CA ARG A 125 -13.10 13.13 40.52
C ARG A 125 -12.93 12.72 39.07
N CYS A 126 -12.16 11.68 38.81
CA CYS A 126 -12.05 10.95 37.56
C CYS A 126 -12.02 9.47 37.92
N ASP A 127 -12.92 8.68 37.36
CA ASP A 127 -13.08 7.25 37.65
C ASP A 127 -12.34 6.38 36.67
N TYR A 128 -12.22 6.87 35.42
CA TYR A 128 -11.55 6.20 34.30
C TYR A 128 -10.83 7.23 33.41
N LEU A 129 -9.64 6.89 32.96
CA LEU A 129 -8.90 7.70 31.99
C LEU A 129 -8.13 6.81 31.01
N THR A 130 -8.16 7.18 29.74
CA THR A 130 -7.26 6.66 28.71
C THR A 130 -6.89 7.75 27.71
N PHE A 131 -5.70 7.67 27.12
CA PHE A 131 -5.31 8.52 26.00
C PHE A 131 -5.87 7.97 24.69
N THR A 132 -6.44 8.84 23.87
CA THR A 132 -6.89 8.54 22.50
C THR A 132 -5.86 8.99 21.46
N GLY A 133 -5.91 8.38 20.27
CA GLY A 133 -4.96 8.70 19.18
C GLY A 133 -3.62 7.95 19.26
N LEU A 134 -3.41 7.12 20.28
CA LEU A 134 -2.26 6.19 20.33
C LEU A 134 -2.40 5.10 19.26
N PRO A 135 -1.29 4.47 18.83
CA PRO A 135 -1.35 3.22 18.08
C PRO A 135 -2.19 2.18 18.82
N HIS A 136 -2.97 1.38 18.07
CA HIS A 136 -3.75 0.31 18.70
C HIS A 136 -2.82 -0.71 19.37
N GLY A 137 -2.94 -0.87 20.69
CA GLY A 137 -2.08 -1.71 21.51
C GLY A 137 -0.91 -0.99 22.20
N SER A 138 -0.78 0.34 22.08
CA SER A 138 0.29 1.10 22.75
C SER A 138 -0.14 1.74 24.07
N GLY A 139 -1.44 1.82 24.33
CA GLY A 139 -1.98 2.53 25.49
C GLY A 139 -2.28 1.65 26.69
N VAL A 140 -2.60 2.32 27.79
CA VAL A 140 -3.11 1.70 29.03
C VAL A 140 -4.44 2.31 29.42
N GLU A 141 -5.16 1.61 30.28
CA GLU A 141 -6.38 2.10 30.92
C GLU A 141 -6.13 2.36 32.40
N ILE A 142 -6.64 3.46 32.93
CA ILE A 142 -6.42 3.86 34.32
C ILE A 142 -7.77 3.98 35.00
N PHE A 143 -7.89 3.36 36.16
CA PHE A 143 -9.12 3.29 36.95
C PHE A 143 -8.92 3.78 38.37
N SER A 144 -9.94 4.42 38.93
CA SER A 144 -10.13 4.45 40.37
C SER A 144 -10.49 3.04 40.88
N LYS A 145 -9.73 2.51 41.82
CA LYS A 145 -10.01 1.18 42.39
C LYS A 145 -11.44 1.11 42.93
N GLU A 146 -11.87 2.12 43.68
CA GLU A 146 -13.21 2.21 44.28
C GLU A 146 -14.30 2.17 43.19
N ALA A 147 -14.14 2.95 42.13
CA ALA A 147 -15.10 2.97 41.03
C ALA A 147 -15.17 1.64 40.29
N LEU A 148 -14.02 0.99 40.05
CA LEU A 148 -13.97 -0.31 39.40
C LEU A 148 -14.64 -1.41 40.20
N LEU A 149 -14.36 -1.49 41.51
CA LEU A 149 -15.01 -2.46 42.40
C LEU A 149 -16.52 -2.24 42.47
N LYS A 150 -16.97 -0.99 42.49
CA LYS A 150 -18.38 -0.64 42.50
C LYS A 150 -19.04 -1.01 41.17
N ALA A 151 -18.45 -0.69 40.04
CA ALA A 151 -18.98 -1.00 38.71
C ALA A 151 -19.18 -2.50 38.52
N ALA A 152 -18.26 -3.31 39.00
CA ALA A 152 -18.34 -4.78 38.92
C ALA A 152 -19.52 -5.35 39.70
N THR A 153 -20.01 -4.68 40.73
CA THR A 153 -21.21 -5.14 41.48
C THR A 153 -22.51 -4.67 40.81
N GLU A 154 -22.44 -3.65 39.98
CA GLU A 154 -23.62 -3.02 39.36
C GLU A 154 -23.93 -3.53 37.97
N THR A 155 -22.90 -3.88 37.18
CA THR A 155 -23.10 -4.36 35.81
C THR A 155 -23.45 -5.85 35.76
N LYS A 156 -24.29 -6.21 34.80
CA LYS A 156 -24.64 -7.60 34.45
C LYS A 156 -24.34 -7.93 32.98
N GLU A 157 -23.79 -6.93 32.24
CA GLU A 157 -23.55 -7.06 30.83
C GLU A 157 -22.34 -7.95 30.57
N PRO A 158 -22.44 -9.04 29.80
CA PRO A 158 -21.32 -9.95 29.51
C PRO A 158 -20.10 -9.23 28.92
N TYR A 159 -20.33 -8.23 28.07
CA TYR A 159 -19.27 -7.44 27.44
C TYR A 159 -18.43 -6.66 28.47
N ASP A 160 -19.05 -6.12 29.50
CA ASP A 160 -18.37 -5.42 30.60
C ASP A 160 -17.50 -6.38 31.42
N HIS A 161 -17.99 -7.60 31.64
CA HIS A 161 -17.27 -8.65 32.34
C HIS A 161 -16.05 -9.19 31.57
N GLU A 162 -16.11 -9.19 30.23
CA GLU A 162 -14.98 -9.62 29.40
C GLU A 162 -13.91 -8.54 29.23
N HIS A 163 -14.31 -7.24 29.12
CA HIS A 163 -13.41 -6.17 28.69
C HIS A 163 -12.98 -5.17 29.78
N VAL A 164 -13.53 -5.25 30.97
CA VAL A 164 -13.23 -4.46 32.17
C VAL A 164 -13.58 -2.95 32.06
N GLY A 165 -12.96 -2.23 31.12
CA GLY A 165 -13.19 -0.80 30.91
C GLY A 165 -14.64 -0.40 30.64
N PRO A 166 -15.39 -1.16 29.81
CA PRO A 166 -16.79 -0.92 29.52
C PRO A 166 -17.68 -0.82 30.76
N ALA A 167 -17.36 -1.52 31.83
CA ALA A 167 -18.10 -1.44 33.10
C ALA A 167 -18.19 0.00 33.68
N LEU A 168 -17.27 0.88 33.30
CA LEU A 168 -17.31 2.29 33.66
C LEU A 168 -17.76 3.18 32.50
N TYR A 169 -17.10 3.08 31.33
CA TYR A 169 -17.32 4.05 30.26
C TYR A 169 -18.61 3.84 29.47
N ASN A 170 -19.27 2.68 29.57
CA ASN A 170 -20.63 2.48 29.06
C ASN A 170 -21.69 3.07 30.00
N HIS A 171 -21.32 3.41 31.25
CA HIS A 171 -22.20 3.94 32.28
C HIS A 171 -21.78 5.34 32.75
N ARG A 172 -21.58 6.26 31.77
CA ARG A 172 -21.13 7.65 32.02
C ARG A 172 -22.12 8.52 32.81
N ASP A 173 -23.31 8.06 32.96
CA ASP A 173 -24.32 8.64 33.91
C ASP A 173 -23.93 8.43 35.38
N LYS A 174 -23.11 7.44 35.67
CA LYS A 174 -22.68 7.07 37.04
C LYS A 174 -21.18 7.33 37.28
N TYR A 175 -20.35 7.22 36.24
CA TYR A 175 -18.89 7.30 36.31
C TYR A 175 -18.32 8.41 35.42
N ILE A 176 -17.33 9.12 35.96
CA ILE A 176 -16.62 10.17 35.23
C ILE A 176 -15.47 9.55 34.44
N CYS A 177 -15.65 9.46 33.12
CA CYS A 177 -14.74 8.80 32.22
C CYS A 177 -14.14 9.77 31.21
N ASP A 178 -12.85 9.97 31.26
CA ASP A 178 -12.09 10.89 30.44
C ASP A 178 -11.32 10.17 29.32
N PHE A 179 -11.64 10.54 28.07
CA PHE A 179 -10.93 10.13 26.86
C PHE A 179 -10.15 11.33 26.35
N ILE A 180 -8.85 11.36 26.60
CA ILE A 180 -8.02 12.55 26.37
C ILE A 180 -7.19 12.35 25.11
N PRO A 181 -7.21 13.32 24.15
CA PRO A 181 -6.25 13.28 23.05
C PRO A 181 -4.81 13.20 23.57
N SER A 182 -4.06 12.22 23.09
CA SER A 182 -2.65 12.07 23.45
C SER A 182 -1.82 13.26 22.95
N PRO A 183 -0.73 13.62 23.64
CA PRO A 183 0.26 14.53 23.09
C PRO A 183 0.71 14.14 21.68
N ASN A 184 1.01 15.11 20.81
CA ASN A 184 1.36 14.88 19.41
C ASN A 184 2.48 13.84 19.21
N ARG A 185 3.44 13.77 20.13
CA ARG A 185 4.53 12.80 20.10
C ARG A 185 4.09 11.34 20.20
N TYR A 186 2.85 11.07 20.61
CA TYR A 186 2.27 9.73 20.74
C TYR A 186 1.07 9.50 19.79
N ASN A 187 0.64 10.52 19.07
CA ASN A 187 -0.60 10.50 18.29
C ASN A 187 -0.39 9.88 16.90
N PHE A 188 -0.53 8.55 16.82
CA PHE A 188 -0.39 7.78 15.59
C PHE A 188 -1.51 6.73 15.48
N PRO A 189 -2.79 7.14 15.37
CA PRO A 189 -3.95 6.26 15.45
C PRO A 189 -4.06 5.25 14.30
N THR A 190 -3.29 5.44 13.22
CA THR A 190 -3.25 4.52 12.07
C THR A 190 -2.26 3.38 12.25
N LEU A 191 -1.41 3.43 13.27
CA LEU A 191 -0.46 2.36 13.57
C LEU A 191 -1.08 1.31 14.50
N ARG A 192 -0.53 0.11 14.45
CA ARG A 192 -0.96 -1.01 15.30
C ARG A 192 0.25 -1.77 15.83
N THR A 193 0.28 -1.95 17.15
CA THR A 193 1.40 -2.56 17.89
C THR A 193 0.99 -3.84 18.66
N THR A 194 -0.31 -4.14 18.76
CA THR A 194 -0.80 -5.38 19.41
C THR A 194 -0.53 -6.63 18.55
N ILE A 195 -0.47 -7.80 19.18
CA ILE A 195 -0.35 -9.12 18.53
C ILE A 195 -1.63 -9.91 18.74
N ASP A 196 -2.49 -9.92 17.73
CA ASP A 196 -3.74 -10.71 17.71
C ASP A 196 -3.70 -11.85 16.71
N THR A 197 -2.90 -11.72 15.66
CA THR A 197 -2.79 -12.66 14.55
C THR A 197 -1.34 -13.01 14.28
N TYR A 198 -1.11 -14.03 13.45
CA TYR A 198 0.23 -14.36 12.98
C TYR A 198 0.88 -13.21 12.16
N SER A 199 0.07 -12.43 11.43
CA SER A 199 0.54 -11.24 10.72
C SER A 199 1.10 -10.18 11.67
N ASP A 200 0.42 -9.94 12.81
CA ASP A 200 0.94 -9.05 13.85
C ASP A 200 2.27 -9.53 14.40
N TYR A 201 2.38 -10.84 14.64
CA TYR A 201 3.58 -11.46 15.17
C TYR A 201 4.78 -11.30 14.21
N LEU A 202 4.58 -11.51 12.90
CA LEU A 202 5.63 -11.27 11.89
C LEU A 202 6.05 -9.79 11.84
N ARG A 203 5.09 -8.88 11.95
CA ARG A 203 5.39 -7.44 12.06
C ARG A 203 6.19 -7.14 13.34
N ALA A 204 5.80 -7.71 14.46
CA ALA A 204 6.50 -7.55 15.72
C ALA A 204 7.95 -8.06 15.64
N ILE A 205 8.19 -9.20 15.00
CA ILE A 205 9.54 -9.71 14.71
C ILE A 205 10.33 -8.67 13.89
N SER A 206 9.72 -8.07 12.87
CA SER A 206 10.39 -7.06 12.04
C SER A 206 10.78 -5.81 12.84
N ILE A 207 9.91 -5.36 13.77
CA ILE A 207 10.19 -4.24 14.68
C ILE A 207 11.38 -4.58 15.57
N VAL A 208 11.37 -5.75 16.23
CA VAL A 208 12.46 -6.16 17.11
C VAL A 208 13.79 -6.33 16.37
N ASN A 209 13.76 -6.86 15.15
CA ASN A 209 14.95 -7.00 14.31
C ASN A 209 15.53 -5.63 13.92
N TYR A 210 14.67 -4.64 13.65
CA TYR A 210 15.10 -3.27 13.36
C TYR A 210 15.71 -2.59 14.59
N CYS A 211 14.99 -2.61 15.72
CA CYS A 211 15.42 -1.99 16.97
C CYS A 211 16.62 -2.71 17.61
N LYS A 212 16.92 -3.94 17.18
CA LYS A 212 17.88 -4.89 17.76
C LYS A 212 17.47 -5.38 19.16
N ALA A 213 17.93 -6.56 19.53
CA ALA A 213 17.65 -7.13 20.85
C ALA A 213 18.32 -6.27 21.93
N GLN A 214 17.54 -5.90 22.95
CA GLN A 214 17.98 -5.15 24.12
C GLN A 214 17.27 -5.66 25.37
N ASP A 215 17.82 -5.36 26.55
CA ASP A 215 17.22 -5.76 27.82
C ASP A 215 16.12 -4.79 28.27
N GLU A 216 16.29 -3.52 27.96
CA GLU A 216 15.33 -2.46 28.26
C GLU A 216 14.14 -2.46 27.27
N PRO A 217 12.96 -1.99 27.70
CA PRO A 217 11.83 -1.83 26.77
C PRO A 217 12.15 -0.79 25.71
N TYR A 218 11.59 -0.96 24.50
CA TYR A 218 11.73 0.00 23.42
C TYR A 218 11.03 1.31 23.76
N THR A 219 11.69 2.43 23.49
CA THR A 219 11.09 3.75 23.62
C THR A 219 10.08 4.00 22.50
N THR A 220 9.16 4.93 22.73
CA THR A 220 8.21 5.38 21.70
C THR A 220 8.92 5.77 20.40
N GLU A 221 10.03 6.51 20.48
CA GLU A 221 10.81 6.93 19.32
C GLU A 221 11.36 5.76 18.52
N GLN A 222 11.99 4.76 19.19
CA GLN A 222 12.51 3.55 18.55
C GLN A 222 11.40 2.77 17.80
N ILE A 223 10.22 2.65 18.42
CA ILE A 223 9.09 1.95 17.80
C ILE A 223 8.60 2.72 16.57
N LEU A 224 8.48 4.05 16.66
CA LEU A 224 8.05 4.87 15.53
C LEU A 224 9.06 4.89 14.39
N GLU A 225 10.37 4.93 14.71
CA GLU A 225 11.43 4.80 13.70
C GLU A 225 11.36 3.45 12.99
N ALA A 226 11.08 2.35 13.72
CA ALA A 226 10.90 1.04 13.13
C ALA A 226 9.74 1.02 12.12
N PHE A 227 8.59 1.61 12.46
CA PHE A 227 7.45 1.73 11.55
C PHE A 227 7.74 2.58 10.31
N ASN A 228 8.58 3.59 10.44
CA ASN A 228 9.01 4.43 9.31
C ASN A 228 10.11 3.77 8.46
N SER A 229 10.68 2.66 8.93
CA SER A 229 11.73 1.94 8.23
C SER A 229 11.16 1.02 7.16
N LYS A 230 11.96 0.72 6.12
CA LYS A 230 11.63 -0.27 5.09
C LYS A 230 11.60 -1.73 5.61
N ASN A 231 12.06 -1.97 6.83
CA ASN A 231 12.14 -3.31 7.40
C ASN A 231 10.79 -3.77 7.98
N VAL A 232 9.91 -2.83 8.31
CA VAL A 232 8.55 -3.13 8.79
C VAL A 232 7.58 -3.01 7.62
N LYS A 233 7.45 -4.10 6.88
CA LYS A 233 6.67 -4.18 5.65
C LYS A 233 5.17 -4.38 5.91
N ASN A 234 4.35 -3.92 4.97
CA ASN A 234 2.93 -4.25 4.94
C ASN A 234 2.73 -5.75 4.65
N PRO A 235 1.73 -6.41 5.25
CA PRO A 235 1.44 -7.80 4.93
C PRO A 235 1.02 -7.95 3.47
N VAL A 236 1.58 -8.95 2.79
CA VAL A 236 1.21 -9.33 1.42
C VAL A 236 0.29 -10.54 1.49
N VAL A 237 -0.85 -10.44 0.83
CA VAL A 237 -1.86 -11.49 0.75
C VAL A 237 -2.08 -11.86 -0.72
N LEU A 238 -1.71 -13.07 -1.07
CA LEU A 238 -1.95 -13.64 -2.40
C LEU A 238 -3.35 -14.24 -2.45
N VAL A 239 -4.11 -13.96 -3.48
CA VAL A 239 -5.48 -14.43 -3.67
C VAL A 239 -5.56 -15.21 -4.98
N PRO A 240 -5.34 -16.53 -4.97
CA PRO A 240 -5.47 -17.36 -6.16
C PRO A 240 -6.92 -17.59 -6.54
N SER A 241 -7.17 -17.92 -7.81
CA SER A 241 -8.42 -18.59 -8.17
C SER A 241 -8.43 -20.02 -7.61
N VAL A 242 -9.47 -20.34 -6.85
CA VAL A 242 -9.80 -21.70 -6.34
C VAL A 242 -11.20 -22.14 -6.78
N ILE A 243 -11.58 -21.72 -7.98
CA ILE A 243 -12.88 -21.99 -8.61
C ILE A 243 -12.71 -23.16 -9.58
N LYS A 244 -13.65 -24.12 -9.53
CA LYS A 244 -13.72 -25.25 -10.48
C LYS A 244 -13.79 -24.72 -11.91
N GLY A 245 -12.97 -25.29 -12.79
CA GLY A 245 -12.87 -24.89 -14.19
C GLY A 245 -11.83 -23.82 -14.50
N HIS A 246 -11.20 -23.20 -13.49
CA HIS A 246 -10.12 -22.23 -13.67
C HIS A 246 -8.73 -22.89 -13.70
N GLY A 247 -8.65 -24.21 -13.42
CA GLY A 247 -7.39 -24.95 -13.30
C GLY A 247 -6.65 -24.65 -12.01
N THR A 248 -5.56 -25.42 -11.78
CA THR A 248 -4.78 -25.34 -10.55
C THR A 248 -3.59 -24.37 -10.64
N GLY A 249 -3.30 -23.81 -11.81
CA GLY A 249 -2.11 -23.00 -12.09
C GLY A 249 -1.99 -21.75 -11.22
N HIS A 250 -3.11 -21.06 -10.98
CA HIS A 250 -3.16 -19.86 -10.13
C HIS A 250 -2.81 -20.19 -8.67
N LEU A 251 -3.37 -21.29 -8.14
CA LEU A 251 -3.07 -21.73 -6.78
C LEU A 251 -1.60 -22.10 -6.64
N HIS A 252 -1.05 -22.91 -7.56
CA HIS A 252 0.36 -23.26 -7.55
C HIS A 252 1.27 -22.02 -7.64
N ARG A 253 0.95 -21.05 -8.49
CA ARG A 253 1.74 -19.80 -8.62
C ARG A 253 1.77 -19.00 -7.32
N CYS A 254 0.64 -18.84 -6.65
CA CYS A 254 0.55 -18.16 -5.36
C CYS A 254 1.29 -18.91 -4.24
N LEU A 255 1.10 -20.24 -4.12
CA LEU A 255 1.77 -21.04 -3.11
C LEU A 255 3.29 -21.05 -3.32
N ASN A 256 3.76 -21.17 -4.58
CA ASN A 256 5.19 -21.03 -4.92
C ASN A 256 5.76 -19.64 -4.57
N ALA A 257 4.98 -18.59 -4.74
CA ALA A 257 5.44 -17.26 -4.36
C ALA A 257 5.47 -17.06 -2.83
N ALA A 258 4.61 -17.76 -2.08
CA ALA A 258 4.54 -17.65 -0.63
C ALA A 258 5.61 -18.48 0.12
N ILE A 259 6.05 -19.60 -0.48
CA ILE A 259 7.07 -20.46 0.14
C ILE A 259 8.37 -19.68 0.36
N ASN A 260 8.98 -19.82 1.53
CA ASN A 260 10.19 -19.07 1.94
C ASN A 260 10.01 -17.54 2.02
N LYS A 261 8.78 -17.03 2.00
CA LYS A 261 8.43 -15.62 2.22
C LYS A 261 7.41 -15.50 3.35
N THR A 262 7.19 -14.27 3.80
CA THR A 262 6.17 -13.98 4.84
C THR A 262 4.81 -13.61 4.24
N PHE A 263 4.51 -14.11 3.04
CA PHE A 263 3.25 -13.87 2.36
C PHE A 263 2.17 -14.78 2.89
N PHE A 264 0.94 -14.27 2.93
CA PHE A 264 -0.26 -15.04 3.21
C PHE A 264 -0.92 -15.47 1.91
N VAL A 265 -1.61 -16.59 1.94
CA VAL A 265 -2.47 -17.03 0.84
C VAL A 265 -3.90 -17.11 1.36
N PHE A 266 -4.77 -16.29 0.82
CA PHE A 266 -6.17 -16.24 1.20
C PHE A 266 -6.97 -17.27 0.41
N ILE A 267 -7.60 -18.20 1.11
CA ILE A 267 -8.48 -19.21 0.54
C ILE A 267 -9.91 -18.89 1.01
N PRO A 268 -10.81 -18.45 0.13
CA PRO A 268 -12.18 -18.13 0.50
C PRO A 268 -12.98 -19.39 0.88
N TYR A 269 -14.05 -19.22 1.67
CA TYR A 269 -14.90 -20.33 2.12
C TYR A 269 -15.69 -20.97 0.99
N ASP A 270 -15.98 -20.23 -0.07
CA ASP A 270 -16.74 -20.64 -1.26
C ASP A 270 -15.88 -21.30 -2.35
N LYS A 271 -14.70 -21.82 -1.96
CA LYS A 271 -13.84 -22.56 -2.87
C LYS A 271 -14.57 -23.76 -3.46
N THR A 272 -14.47 -23.92 -4.77
CA THR A 272 -15.10 -25.03 -5.51
C THR A 272 -14.09 -25.97 -6.17
N LEU A 273 -12.80 -25.64 -6.13
CA LEU A 273 -11.71 -26.49 -6.61
C LEU A 273 -11.48 -27.66 -5.63
N GLU A 274 -11.87 -28.86 -6.01
CA GLU A 274 -11.84 -30.08 -5.17
C GLU A 274 -10.41 -30.44 -4.71
N GLU A 275 -9.41 -30.17 -5.53
CA GLU A 275 -8.00 -30.53 -5.29
C GLU A 275 -7.24 -29.52 -4.43
N ALA A 276 -7.86 -28.37 -4.10
CA ALA A 276 -7.17 -27.28 -3.43
C ALA A 276 -6.50 -27.68 -2.11
N ASP A 277 -7.19 -28.45 -1.25
CA ASP A 277 -6.66 -28.88 0.04
C ASP A 277 -5.51 -29.86 -0.11
N SER A 278 -5.58 -30.77 -1.09
CA SER A 278 -4.48 -31.71 -1.39
C SER A 278 -3.22 -30.96 -1.88
N ILE A 279 -3.41 -29.97 -2.75
CA ILE A 279 -2.32 -29.14 -3.25
C ILE A 279 -1.68 -28.36 -2.09
N ILE A 280 -2.47 -27.70 -1.26
CA ILE A 280 -1.98 -26.93 -0.09
C ILE A 280 -1.19 -27.83 0.86
N ASN A 281 -1.68 -29.03 1.15
CA ASN A 281 -0.99 -30.00 2.01
C ASN A 281 0.38 -30.43 1.44
N ASP A 282 0.51 -30.54 0.13
CA ASP A 282 1.80 -30.83 -0.48
C ASP A 282 2.79 -29.67 -0.30
N TYR A 283 2.31 -28.41 -0.35
CA TYR A 283 3.15 -27.24 -0.07
C TYR A 283 3.55 -27.13 1.42
N PHE A 284 2.74 -27.58 2.36
CA PHE A 284 3.16 -27.69 3.76
C PHE A 284 4.37 -28.63 3.91
N LYS A 285 4.38 -29.76 3.22
CA LYS A 285 5.54 -30.68 3.16
C LYS A 285 6.77 -30.03 2.53
N MET A 286 6.59 -29.05 1.63
CA MET A 286 7.65 -28.29 0.98
C MET A 286 8.17 -27.10 1.80
N GLY A 287 7.56 -26.79 2.96
CA GLY A 287 8.00 -25.76 3.89
C GLY A 287 7.09 -24.51 3.98
N LEU A 288 5.91 -24.51 3.34
CA LEU A 288 4.89 -23.49 3.59
C LEU A 288 4.36 -23.67 5.02
N HIS A 289 4.27 -22.56 5.76
CA HIS A 289 3.76 -22.61 7.14
C HIS A 289 2.23 -22.55 7.16
N GLU A 290 1.59 -23.39 7.99
CA GLU A 290 0.11 -23.48 8.06
C GLU A 290 -0.56 -22.12 8.32
N ASN A 291 0.02 -21.28 9.18
CA ASN A 291 -0.50 -19.92 9.47
C ASN A 291 -0.40 -18.94 8.29
N GLN A 292 0.26 -19.30 7.19
CA GLN A 292 0.25 -18.51 5.96
C GLN A 292 -1.04 -18.72 5.14
N ILE A 293 -1.76 -19.81 5.36
CA ILE A 293 -3.08 -20.03 4.76
C ILE A 293 -4.12 -19.38 5.65
N ILE A 294 -4.84 -18.39 5.12
CA ILE A 294 -5.81 -17.61 5.86
C ILE A 294 -7.19 -17.67 5.19
N SER A 295 -8.24 -17.67 6.00
CA SER A 295 -9.64 -17.62 5.57
C SER A 295 -10.28 -16.23 5.78
N GLN A 296 -9.56 -15.31 6.43
CA GLN A 296 -9.98 -13.93 6.65
C GLN A 296 -8.86 -12.99 6.25
N LEU A 297 -9.20 -11.94 5.51
CA LEU A 297 -8.23 -10.90 5.14
C LEU A 297 -7.81 -10.10 6.38
N PRO A 298 -6.54 -9.68 6.47
CA PRO A 298 -6.09 -8.78 7.53
C PRO A 298 -6.91 -7.49 7.58
N ASP A 299 -7.02 -6.91 8.77
CA ASP A 299 -7.70 -5.63 9.00
C ASP A 299 -7.08 -4.50 8.15
N GLU A 300 -7.89 -3.49 7.79
CA GLU A 300 -7.46 -2.35 6.97
C GLU A 300 -6.36 -1.51 7.64
N THR A 301 -6.30 -1.51 8.98
CA THR A 301 -5.25 -0.79 9.74
C THR A 301 -3.83 -1.30 9.44
N TYR A 302 -3.70 -2.52 8.90
CA TYR A 302 -2.41 -3.07 8.45
C TYR A 302 -1.98 -2.60 7.08
N ASN A 303 -2.83 -1.90 6.33
CA ASN A 303 -2.62 -1.58 4.93
C ASN A 303 -2.20 -2.82 4.10
N PRO A 304 -2.93 -3.94 4.16
CA PRO A 304 -2.52 -5.15 3.49
C PRO A 304 -2.51 -4.95 1.97
N ILE A 305 -1.50 -5.51 1.33
CA ILE A 305 -1.38 -5.54 -0.12
C ILE A 305 -2.00 -6.84 -0.60
N ILE A 306 -3.11 -6.73 -1.31
CA ILE A 306 -3.85 -7.87 -1.87
C ILE A 306 -3.38 -8.08 -3.30
N VAL A 307 -2.77 -9.22 -3.57
CA VAL A 307 -2.29 -9.61 -4.89
C VAL A 307 -3.19 -10.71 -5.44
N THR A 308 -4.04 -10.37 -6.38
CA THR A 308 -4.96 -11.33 -7.00
C THR A 308 -4.33 -12.01 -8.21
N ASP A 309 -4.55 -13.30 -8.30
CA ASP A 309 -4.16 -14.15 -9.43
C ASP A 309 -5.38 -14.98 -9.84
N THR A 310 -6.35 -14.33 -10.44
CA THR A 310 -7.66 -14.92 -10.74
C THR A 310 -8.03 -14.91 -12.22
N PHE A 311 -7.17 -14.35 -13.08
CA PHE A 311 -7.39 -14.10 -14.49
C PHE A 311 -8.55 -13.11 -14.78
N LYS A 312 -9.65 -13.18 -14.03
CA LYS A 312 -10.77 -12.24 -14.08
C LYS A 312 -11.33 -12.04 -12.68
N LEU A 313 -11.24 -10.81 -12.20
CA LEU A 313 -11.93 -10.41 -10.97
C LEU A 313 -13.44 -10.37 -11.20
N THR A 314 -14.20 -10.71 -10.16
CA THR A 314 -15.66 -10.55 -10.13
C THR A 314 -16.04 -9.42 -9.17
N LYS A 315 -17.30 -8.94 -9.30
CA LYS A 315 -17.81 -7.91 -8.39
C LYS A 315 -17.86 -8.41 -6.94
N GLU A 316 -18.19 -9.68 -6.75
CA GLU A 316 -18.24 -10.34 -5.45
C GLU A 316 -16.85 -10.36 -4.81
N GLN A 317 -15.80 -10.71 -5.56
CA GLN A 317 -14.42 -10.69 -5.09
C GLN A 317 -13.96 -9.26 -4.73
N ILE A 318 -14.28 -8.26 -5.57
CA ILE A 318 -13.98 -6.85 -5.25
C ILE A 318 -14.69 -6.42 -3.96
N ASN A 319 -15.94 -6.79 -3.76
CA ASN A 319 -16.68 -6.48 -2.53
C ASN A 319 -16.08 -7.17 -1.31
N GLN A 320 -15.65 -8.43 -1.45
CA GLN A 320 -15.02 -9.20 -0.38
C GLN A 320 -13.64 -8.65 0.00
N ILE A 321 -12.83 -8.28 -1.01
CA ILE A 321 -11.52 -7.66 -0.79
C ILE A 321 -11.70 -6.28 -0.16
N GLY A 322 -12.72 -5.54 -0.56
CA GLY A 322 -12.95 -4.14 -0.16
C GLY A 322 -12.21 -3.16 -1.08
N VAL A 323 -12.94 -2.17 -1.57
CA VAL A 323 -12.45 -1.14 -2.53
C VAL A 323 -11.28 -0.32 -1.96
N ASN A 324 -11.13 -0.37 -0.66
CA ASN A 324 -10.19 0.46 0.11
C ASN A 324 -8.83 -0.18 0.33
N LYS A 325 -8.75 -1.52 0.15
CA LYS A 325 -7.49 -2.24 0.32
C LYS A 325 -6.60 -2.01 -0.90
N PHE A 326 -5.34 -2.21 -0.70
CA PHE A 326 -4.33 -2.10 -1.73
C PHE A 326 -4.44 -3.29 -2.69
N LEU A 327 -4.93 -3.06 -3.91
CA LEU A 327 -5.21 -4.12 -4.87
C LEU A 327 -4.17 -4.14 -6.00
N VAL A 328 -3.43 -5.22 -6.06
CA VAL A 328 -2.54 -5.58 -7.17
C VAL A 328 -3.14 -6.77 -7.91
N SER A 329 -3.08 -6.83 -9.22
CA SER A 329 -3.55 -8.00 -9.96
C SER A 329 -2.55 -8.49 -10.98
N LEU A 330 -2.44 -9.81 -11.06
CA LEU A 330 -1.60 -10.52 -12.04
C LEU A 330 -2.48 -10.98 -13.20
N ASP A 331 -2.08 -10.68 -14.44
CA ASP A 331 -2.76 -11.10 -15.68
C ASP A 331 -4.29 -10.83 -15.69
N GLU A 332 -4.75 -9.70 -15.13
CA GLU A 332 -6.17 -9.36 -14.98
C GLU A 332 -6.84 -9.08 -16.33
N GLY A 333 -7.79 -9.89 -16.70
CA GLY A 333 -8.45 -9.87 -18.02
C GLY A 333 -9.85 -9.27 -18.06
N SER A 334 -10.37 -8.69 -16.97
CA SER A 334 -11.72 -8.13 -16.91
C SER A 334 -11.74 -6.59 -16.86
N ASP A 335 -12.94 -6.01 -16.94
CA ASP A 335 -13.18 -4.58 -16.76
C ASP A 335 -12.86 -4.11 -15.32
N PHE A 336 -12.76 -5.03 -14.36
CA PHE A 336 -12.36 -4.72 -12.99
C PHE A 336 -10.89 -4.35 -12.83
N SER A 337 -10.09 -4.42 -13.90
CA SER A 337 -8.73 -3.89 -13.92
C SER A 337 -8.61 -2.42 -13.50
N GLU A 338 -9.69 -1.63 -13.65
CA GLU A 338 -9.75 -0.24 -13.19
C GLU A 338 -9.73 -0.11 -11.66
N TYR A 339 -10.18 -1.13 -10.93
CA TYR A 339 -10.11 -1.16 -9.47
C TYR A 339 -8.69 -1.40 -8.94
N CYS A 340 -7.83 -2.02 -9.76
CA CYS A 340 -6.47 -2.35 -9.35
C CYS A 340 -5.61 -1.08 -9.22
N ASP A 341 -4.92 -0.96 -8.09
CA ASP A 341 -3.94 0.10 -7.87
C ASP A 341 -2.68 -0.15 -8.71
N TYR A 342 -2.36 -1.44 -8.93
CA TYR A 342 -1.21 -1.85 -9.71
C TYR A 342 -1.53 -3.12 -10.53
N LEU A 343 -1.12 -3.11 -11.80
CA LEU A 343 -1.33 -4.23 -12.73
C LEU A 343 -0.02 -4.80 -13.22
N VAL A 344 0.10 -6.12 -13.19
CA VAL A 344 1.25 -6.87 -13.70
C VAL A 344 0.78 -7.88 -14.74
N ASP A 345 1.20 -7.71 -15.97
CA ASP A 345 0.97 -8.70 -17.02
C ASP A 345 2.23 -9.55 -17.21
N ILE A 346 2.14 -10.83 -16.93
CA ILE A 346 3.22 -11.81 -17.00
C ILE A 346 3.16 -12.58 -18.32
N ILE A 347 1.97 -13.10 -18.61
CA ILE A 347 1.73 -13.83 -19.84
C ILE A 347 1.48 -12.82 -20.97
N PRO A 348 2.17 -12.93 -22.13
CA PRO A 348 1.88 -12.09 -23.26
C PRO A 348 0.39 -12.15 -23.61
N SER A 349 -0.34 -11.09 -23.29
CA SER A 349 -1.78 -10.98 -23.48
C SER A 349 -2.12 -10.15 -24.71
N PHE A 350 -3.31 -10.34 -25.22
CA PHE A 350 -3.84 -9.56 -26.31
C PHE A 350 -4.13 -8.14 -25.80
N ASP A 351 -4.02 -7.18 -26.72
CA ASP A 351 -4.34 -5.77 -26.55
C ASP A 351 -5.70 -5.53 -25.86
N LEU A 352 -5.74 -5.77 -24.59
CA LEU A 352 -6.78 -5.18 -23.76
C LEU A 352 -6.45 -3.69 -23.79
N GLN A 353 -7.41 -2.83 -24.12
CA GLN A 353 -7.24 -1.36 -24.21
C GLN A 353 -6.88 -0.74 -22.84
N ARG A 354 -5.88 -1.33 -22.19
CA ARG A 354 -5.36 -0.95 -20.88
C ARG A 354 -3.84 -1.04 -20.89
N ASN A 355 -3.20 -0.13 -20.18
CA ASN A 355 -1.77 -0.16 -19.94
C ASN A 355 -1.52 -0.76 -18.55
N PRO A 356 -0.86 -1.92 -18.41
CA PRO A 356 -0.40 -2.41 -17.12
C PRO A 356 0.71 -1.51 -16.57
N ASN A 357 0.97 -1.59 -15.26
CA ASN A 357 2.15 -0.96 -14.67
C ASN A 357 3.43 -1.66 -15.11
N VAL A 358 3.36 -2.99 -15.18
CA VAL A 358 4.47 -3.84 -15.64
C VAL A 358 3.94 -4.88 -16.63
N PHE A 359 4.64 -5.00 -17.74
CA PHE A 359 4.54 -6.15 -18.63
C PHE A 359 5.92 -6.81 -18.69
N ASP A 360 6.07 -7.96 -18.06
CA ASP A 360 7.37 -8.64 -18.00
C ASP A 360 7.21 -10.16 -17.98
N SER A 361 7.50 -10.80 -19.12
CA SER A 361 7.47 -12.24 -19.27
C SER A 361 8.63 -12.97 -18.56
N SER A 362 9.61 -12.27 -18.03
CA SER A 362 10.70 -12.86 -17.23
C SER A 362 10.21 -13.47 -15.91
N PHE A 363 9.00 -13.15 -15.47
CA PHE A 363 8.33 -13.79 -14.33
C PHE A 363 7.76 -15.18 -14.65
N ILE A 364 7.71 -15.57 -15.92
CA ILE A 364 7.42 -16.96 -16.29
C ILE A 364 8.62 -17.80 -15.83
N GLN A 365 8.34 -18.79 -14.99
CA GLN A 365 9.37 -19.71 -14.53
C GLN A 365 9.70 -20.68 -15.68
N LEU A 366 10.79 -20.46 -16.38
CA LEU A 366 11.22 -21.28 -17.49
C LEU A 366 11.93 -22.54 -17.00
N PRO A 367 11.81 -23.70 -17.73
CA PRO A 367 12.52 -24.94 -17.40
C PRO A 367 14.04 -24.74 -17.48
N LYS A 368 14.76 -25.38 -16.58
CA LYS A 368 16.23 -25.36 -16.58
C LYS A 368 16.81 -26.27 -17.69
N ASN A 369 16.10 -27.37 -17.98
CA ASN A 369 16.51 -28.36 -18.98
C ASN A 369 15.84 -28.02 -20.30
N ILE A 370 16.66 -27.93 -21.37
CA ILE A 370 16.22 -27.64 -22.73
C ILE A 370 16.79 -28.68 -23.71
N LYS A 371 16.03 -29.01 -24.74
CA LYS A 371 16.49 -29.86 -25.84
C LYS A 371 17.59 -29.19 -26.66
N ASN A 372 18.58 -29.97 -27.08
CA ASN A 372 19.59 -29.48 -28.02
C ASN A 372 18.95 -29.10 -29.36
N LYS A 373 19.41 -28.01 -29.97
CA LYS A 373 18.88 -27.52 -31.25
C LYS A 373 18.99 -28.55 -32.37
N ASN A 374 19.98 -29.44 -32.32
CA ASN A 374 20.20 -30.48 -33.31
C ASN A 374 19.20 -31.65 -33.23
N GLU A 375 18.43 -31.75 -32.16
CA GLU A 375 17.40 -32.78 -31.97
C GLU A 375 16.01 -32.36 -32.51
N LYS A 376 15.90 -31.15 -33.06
CA LYS A 376 14.67 -30.65 -33.65
C LYS A 376 14.48 -31.18 -35.07
N SER A 377 13.90 -32.36 -35.18
CA SER A 377 13.49 -32.91 -36.44
C SER A 377 11.99 -32.71 -36.69
N LYS A 378 11.62 -32.51 -37.96
CA LYS A 378 10.25 -32.26 -38.38
C LYS A 378 9.74 -33.34 -39.35
N SER A 379 9.82 -34.57 -38.90
CA SER A 379 9.14 -35.68 -39.56
C SER A 379 8.22 -36.39 -38.58
N ILE A 380 7.14 -37.00 -39.06
CA ILE A 380 6.17 -37.72 -38.20
C ILE A 380 6.91 -38.80 -37.42
N ASP A 381 7.82 -39.52 -38.07
CA ASP A 381 8.60 -40.58 -37.45
C ASP A 381 9.64 -40.13 -36.43
N SER A 382 9.95 -38.83 -36.39
CA SER A 382 10.87 -38.26 -35.39
C SER A 382 10.20 -37.94 -34.09
N ILE A 383 8.86 -37.86 -34.04
CA ILE A 383 8.09 -37.62 -32.83
C ILE A 383 7.93 -38.96 -32.08
N LYS A 384 8.65 -39.12 -30.98
CA LYS A 384 8.66 -40.35 -30.17
C LYS A 384 7.87 -40.25 -28.88
N LYS A 385 7.81 -39.07 -28.27
CA LYS A 385 7.11 -38.84 -26.99
C LYS A 385 6.27 -37.59 -27.06
N ILE A 386 4.98 -37.74 -26.78
CA ILE A 386 3.99 -36.64 -26.84
C ILE A 386 3.35 -36.45 -25.49
N LEU A 387 3.23 -35.20 -25.06
CA LEU A 387 2.44 -34.81 -23.91
C LEU A 387 1.13 -34.16 -24.36
N VAL A 388 0.03 -34.64 -23.81
CA VAL A 388 -1.29 -33.99 -23.94
C VAL A 388 -1.68 -33.44 -22.56
N CYS A 389 -1.79 -32.11 -22.41
CA CYS A 389 -2.04 -31.46 -21.14
C CYS A 389 -2.87 -30.20 -21.33
N PHE A 390 -4.12 -30.19 -20.86
CA PHE A 390 -5.02 -29.05 -20.90
C PHE A 390 -5.26 -28.45 -19.50
N GLY A 391 -4.17 -28.40 -18.69
CA GLY A 391 -4.22 -27.96 -17.29
C GLY A 391 -4.70 -29.06 -16.34
N GLY A 392 -4.83 -28.75 -15.07
CA GLY A 392 -5.19 -29.74 -14.03
C GLY A 392 -6.62 -30.27 -14.14
N GLU A 393 -7.55 -29.49 -14.70
CA GLU A 393 -8.98 -29.84 -14.70
C GLU A 393 -9.55 -30.21 -16.08
N ASP A 394 -8.90 -29.81 -17.20
CA ASP A 394 -9.42 -29.95 -18.56
C ASP A 394 -10.93 -29.65 -18.69
N PRO A 395 -11.39 -28.42 -18.34
CA PRO A 395 -12.82 -28.10 -18.29
C PRO A 395 -13.53 -28.22 -19.66
N SER A 396 -12.76 -28.22 -20.75
CA SER A 396 -13.27 -28.36 -22.11
C SER A 396 -13.35 -29.81 -22.57
N GLY A 397 -12.83 -30.77 -21.79
CA GLY A 397 -12.83 -32.19 -22.13
C GLY A 397 -11.99 -32.55 -23.37
N PHE A 398 -10.95 -31.81 -23.67
CA PHE A 398 -10.17 -31.98 -24.91
C PHE A 398 -9.16 -33.14 -24.84
N THR A 399 -8.83 -33.67 -23.68
CA THR A 399 -7.80 -34.70 -23.51
C THR A 399 -8.10 -35.95 -24.34
N ILE A 400 -9.25 -36.59 -24.13
CA ILE A 400 -9.59 -37.85 -24.84
C ILE A 400 -9.79 -37.64 -26.34
N PRO A 401 -10.56 -36.65 -26.84
CA PRO A 401 -10.63 -36.40 -28.29
C PRO A 401 -9.30 -36.14 -28.94
N THR A 402 -8.38 -35.46 -28.25
CA THR A 402 -7.05 -35.16 -28.75
C THR A 402 -6.21 -36.45 -28.85
N VAL A 403 -6.18 -37.25 -27.78
CA VAL A 403 -5.45 -38.53 -27.77
C VAL A 403 -5.90 -39.44 -28.89
N ASN A 404 -7.23 -39.64 -29.10
CA ASN A 404 -7.81 -40.45 -30.17
C ASN A 404 -7.36 -40.05 -31.58
N VAL A 405 -7.09 -38.76 -31.78
CA VAL A 405 -6.61 -38.25 -33.08
C VAL A 405 -5.08 -38.38 -33.19
N ILE A 406 -4.37 -38.07 -32.11
CA ILE A 406 -2.90 -38.09 -32.06
C ILE A 406 -2.35 -39.52 -32.30
N GLU A 407 -2.99 -40.54 -31.73
CA GLU A 407 -2.61 -41.97 -32.03
C GLU A 407 -2.65 -42.29 -33.51
N LYS A 408 -3.63 -41.72 -34.24
CA LYS A 408 -3.74 -41.97 -35.70
C LYS A 408 -2.70 -41.20 -36.50
N VAL A 409 -2.27 -40.04 -36.02
CA VAL A 409 -1.27 -39.19 -36.69
C VAL A 409 0.14 -39.64 -36.38
N PHE A 410 0.42 -40.08 -35.14
CA PHE A 410 1.74 -40.49 -34.64
C PHE A 410 1.70 -41.91 -34.04
N PRO A 411 1.48 -42.96 -34.88
CA PRO A 411 1.22 -44.31 -34.37
C PRO A 411 2.41 -44.97 -33.65
N SER A 412 3.63 -44.45 -33.84
CA SER A 412 4.85 -44.96 -33.21
C SER A 412 5.25 -44.17 -31.96
N ALA A 413 4.50 -43.12 -31.58
CA ALA A 413 4.84 -42.27 -30.44
C ALA A 413 4.21 -42.79 -29.12
N GLN A 414 4.95 -42.63 -28.03
CA GLN A 414 4.38 -42.80 -26.69
C GLN A 414 3.61 -41.52 -26.36
N ILE A 415 2.36 -41.62 -25.96
CA ILE A 415 1.49 -40.52 -25.59
C ILE A 415 1.30 -40.58 -24.07
N VAL A 416 1.66 -39.48 -23.38
CA VAL A 416 1.36 -39.28 -21.98
C VAL A 416 0.28 -38.22 -21.92
N ALA A 417 -0.88 -38.54 -21.32
CA ALA A 417 -1.99 -37.63 -21.21
C ALA A 417 -2.35 -37.34 -19.73
N ILE A 418 -2.37 -36.07 -19.36
CA ILE A 418 -2.77 -35.66 -18.01
C ILE A 418 -4.30 -35.57 -17.98
N MET A 419 -4.93 -36.34 -17.08
CA MET A 419 -6.38 -36.37 -16.90
C MET A 419 -6.78 -35.84 -15.54
N SER A 420 -7.84 -35.03 -15.50
CA SER A 420 -8.43 -34.59 -14.24
C SER A 420 -9.16 -35.73 -13.51
N ASN A 421 -9.27 -35.60 -12.16
CA ASN A 421 -10.00 -36.56 -11.33
C ASN A 421 -11.50 -36.66 -11.69
N SER A 422 -12.05 -35.69 -12.36
CA SER A 422 -13.47 -35.63 -12.76
C SER A 422 -13.79 -36.40 -14.05
N GLN A 423 -12.78 -36.87 -14.80
CA GLN A 423 -12.96 -37.62 -16.05
C GLN A 423 -12.90 -39.11 -15.76
N ASN A 424 -14.07 -39.78 -15.93
CA ASN A 424 -14.14 -41.23 -15.85
C ASN A 424 -13.58 -41.90 -17.12
N LEU A 425 -12.55 -42.73 -16.96
CA LEU A 425 -11.94 -43.55 -18.05
C LEU A 425 -12.91 -44.53 -18.71
N SER A 426 -14.13 -44.70 -18.16
CA SER A 426 -15.09 -45.71 -18.58
C SER A 426 -15.89 -45.37 -19.85
N ILE A 427 -15.73 -44.20 -20.45
CA ILE A 427 -16.52 -43.77 -21.60
C ILE A 427 -15.63 -43.50 -22.80
N ASN A 428 -15.55 -44.50 -23.75
CA ASN A 428 -15.12 -44.37 -25.13
C ASN A 428 -13.62 -44.29 -25.44
N TYR A 429 -12.74 -44.86 -24.64
CA TYR A 429 -11.34 -45.08 -25.05
C TYR A 429 -11.09 -46.58 -25.30
N ALA A 430 -10.83 -46.98 -26.59
CA ALA A 430 -10.22 -48.27 -26.92
C ALA A 430 -8.74 -48.13 -26.66
N ALA A 431 -8.23 -48.69 -25.58
CA ALA A 431 -6.81 -48.59 -25.21
C ALA A 431 -5.84 -48.92 -26.32
N GLY A 432 -5.19 -47.91 -26.90
CA GLY A 432 -4.02 -48.08 -27.75
C GLY A 432 -2.81 -48.50 -26.90
N ILE A 433 -1.94 -49.26 -27.50
CA ILE A 433 -0.77 -49.89 -26.82
C ILE A 433 0.22 -48.84 -26.27
N ASN A 434 0.21 -47.61 -26.76
CA ASN A 434 1.23 -46.60 -26.50
C ASN A 434 0.71 -45.37 -25.74
N VAL A 435 -0.46 -45.44 -25.06
CA VAL A 435 -1.02 -44.30 -24.33
C VAL A 435 -1.01 -44.56 -22.82
N GLU A 436 -0.46 -43.61 -22.09
CA GLU A 436 -0.40 -43.61 -20.65
C GLU A 436 -1.21 -42.42 -20.12
N PHE A 437 -2.26 -42.68 -19.29
CA PHE A 437 -3.02 -41.64 -18.60
C PHE A 437 -2.49 -41.49 -17.20
N VAL A 438 -2.15 -40.23 -16.84
CA VAL A 438 -1.61 -39.89 -15.52
C VAL A 438 -2.46 -38.75 -14.90
N LYS A 439 -2.59 -38.73 -13.60
CA LYS A 439 -3.31 -37.66 -12.88
C LYS A 439 -2.47 -36.37 -12.84
N SER A 440 -1.20 -36.49 -12.64
CA SER A 440 -0.25 -35.38 -12.60
C SER A 440 1.17 -35.89 -12.89
N ILE A 441 2.04 -34.99 -13.30
CA ILE A 441 3.48 -35.24 -13.45
C ILE A 441 4.21 -34.33 -12.50
N GLN A 442 4.88 -34.91 -11.51
CA GLN A 442 5.65 -34.13 -10.55
C GLN A 442 6.81 -33.42 -11.26
N ASN A 443 6.94 -32.10 -11.00
CA ASN A 443 7.91 -31.23 -11.65
C ASN A 443 7.81 -31.26 -13.20
N LEU A 444 6.58 -31.24 -13.73
CA LEU A 444 6.32 -31.27 -15.18
C LEU A 444 7.21 -30.30 -15.95
N ARG A 445 7.32 -29.05 -15.52
CA ARG A 445 8.13 -28.02 -16.17
C ARG A 445 9.56 -28.49 -16.46
N GLU A 446 10.23 -29.09 -15.49
CA GLU A 446 11.62 -29.58 -15.62
C GLU A 446 11.75 -30.85 -16.47
N LYS A 447 10.62 -31.51 -16.78
CA LYS A 447 10.56 -32.73 -17.63
C LYS A 447 10.05 -32.48 -19.05
N LEU A 448 9.63 -31.23 -19.35
CA LEU A 448 9.11 -30.92 -20.68
C LEU A 448 10.10 -31.24 -21.80
N PHE A 449 11.40 -31.07 -21.58
CA PHE A 449 12.43 -31.38 -22.57
C PHE A 449 12.45 -32.84 -23.01
N GLU A 450 11.82 -33.76 -22.25
CA GLU A 450 11.70 -35.16 -22.59
C GLU A 450 10.70 -35.42 -23.73
N TYR A 451 9.80 -34.50 -24.01
CA TYR A 451 8.73 -34.60 -24.99
C TYR A 451 9.16 -33.97 -26.32
N ASP A 452 8.81 -34.61 -27.45
CA ASP A 452 9.03 -34.04 -28.76
C ASP A 452 7.92 -33.08 -29.16
N LEU A 453 6.69 -33.37 -28.71
CA LEU A 453 5.50 -32.57 -28.96
C LEU A 453 4.69 -32.39 -27.66
N VAL A 454 4.26 -31.17 -27.42
CA VAL A 454 3.31 -30.83 -26.35
C VAL A 454 2.05 -30.25 -26.99
N ILE A 455 0.89 -30.84 -26.65
CA ILE A 455 -0.42 -30.36 -27.08
C ILE A 455 -1.12 -29.80 -25.84
N THR A 456 -1.46 -28.54 -25.90
CA THR A 456 -2.00 -27.81 -24.74
C THR A 456 -2.90 -26.67 -25.20
N HIS A 457 -3.46 -25.90 -24.27
CA HIS A 457 -4.11 -24.62 -24.56
C HIS A 457 -3.12 -23.45 -24.37
N TYR A 458 -3.54 -22.23 -24.75
CA TYR A 458 -2.71 -21.04 -24.53
C TYR A 458 -2.58 -20.74 -23.02
N GLY A 459 -1.38 -20.76 -22.48
CA GLY A 459 -1.07 -20.58 -21.06
C GLY A 459 0.41 -20.82 -20.75
N LEU A 460 0.78 -20.84 -19.48
CA LEU A 460 2.18 -20.99 -19.04
C LEU A 460 2.85 -22.23 -19.65
N THR A 461 2.17 -23.38 -19.63
CA THR A 461 2.72 -24.64 -20.17
C THR A 461 3.12 -24.53 -21.65
N ALA A 462 2.40 -23.75 -22.46
CA ALA A 462 2.76 -23.53 -23.85
C ALA A 462 4.08 -22.79 -24.00
N PHE A 463 4.34 -21.79 -23.18
CA PHE A 463 5.60 -21.04 -23.17
C PHE A 463 6.74 -21.86 -22.60
N GLU A 464 6.52 -22.59 -21.52
CA GLU A 464 7.48 -23.50 -20.89
C GLU A 464 7.92 -24.60 -21.86
N ALA A 465 6.97 -25.25 -22.56
CA ALA A 465 7.24 -26.30 -23.54
C ALA A 465 8.02 -25.77 -24.76
N ALA A 466 7.62 -24.63 -25.29
CA ALA A 466 8.31 -23.97 -26.38
C ALA A 466 9.75 -23.60 -26.00
N TYR A 467 9.96 -23.10 -24.79
CA TYR A 467 11.31 -22.81 -24.30
C TYR A 467 12.14 -24.08 -24.07
N ALA A 468 11.53 -25.15 -23.54
CA ALA A 468 12.18 -26.46 -23.42
C ALA A 468 12.62 -27.08 -24.78
N GLY A 469 12.15 -26.49 -25.86
CA GLY A 469 12.51 -26.93 -27.23
C GLY A 469 11.56 -27.95 -27.82
N CYS A 470 10.40 -28.17 -27.23
CA CYS A 470 9.35 -29.03 -27.78
C CYS A 470 8.68 -28.39 -29.01
N GLY A 471 8.15 -29.22 -29.90
CA GLY A 471 7.06 -28.78 -30.78
C GLY A 471 5.81 -28.46 -29.95
N VAL A 472 5.11 -27.41 -30.31
CA VAL A 472 3.90 -27.00 -29.55
C VAL A 472 2.73 -26.83 -30.51
N ILE A 473 1.63 -27.52 -30.20
CA ILE A 473 0.36 -27.36 -30.91
C ILE A 473 -0.69 -26.91 -29.86
N LEU A 474 -1.31 -25.79 -30.09
CA LEU A 474 -2.38 -25.27 -29.22
C LEU A 474 -3.76 -25.70 -29.71
N LEU A 475 -4.63 -26.06 -28.75
CA LEU A 475 -6.05 -26.22 -28.97
C LEU A 475 -6.75 -25.07 -28.25
N PRO A 476 -7.13 -23.98 -28.96
CA PRO A 476 -7.71 -22.80 -28.34
C PRO A 476 -9.11 -23.07 -27.77
N THR A 477 -9.32 -22.80 -26.51
CA THR A 477 -10.61 -22.96 -25.82
C THR A 477 -11.57 -21.78 -26.05
N THR A 478 -11.05 -20.63 -26.49
CA THR A 478 -11.83 -19.41 -26.71
C THR A 478 -11.32 -18.66 -27.94
N LYS A 479 -12.16 -17.75 -28.48
CA LYS A 479 -11.76 -16.83 -29.57
C LYS A 479 -10.53 -15.99 -29.18
N LEU A 480 -10.44 -15.58 -27.90
CA LEU A 480 -9.28 -14.87 -27.38
C LEU A 480 -8.03 -15.72 -27.48
N HIS A 481 -8.04 -16.96 -26.99
CA HIS A 481 -6.90 -17.88 -27.06
C HIS A 481 -6.46 -18.15 -28.49
N LYS A 482 -7.41 -18.24 -29.43
CA LYS A 482 -7.09 -18.37 -30.87
C LYS A 482 -6.36 -17.14 -31.41
N ASN A 483 -6.82 -15.95 -31.05
CA ASN A 483 -6.16 -14.71 -31.46
C ASN A 483 -4.75 -14.57 -30.87
N LEU A 484 -4.57 -14.98 -29.60
CA LEU A 484 -3.26 -14.97 -28.92
C LEU A 484 -2.29 -15.99 -29.56
N ALA A 485 -2.76 -17.20 -29.85
CA ALA A 485 -1.96 -18.20 -30.54
C ALA A 485 -1.46 -17.68 -31.89
N LYS A 486 -2.32 -17.01 -32.65
CA LYS A 486 -1.97 -16.38 -33.93
C LYS A 486 -0.98 -15.23 -33.76
N LYS A 487 -1.24 -14.32 -32.82
CA LYS A 487 -0.40 -13.13 -32.55
C LYS A 487 1.04 -13.52 -32.16
N TYR A 488 1.18 -14.54 -31.31
CA TYR A 488 2.46 -15.00 -30.80
C TYR A 488 3.07 -16.17 -31.57
N ASN A 489 2.59 -16.40 -32.80
CA ASN A 489 3.16 -17.36 -33.72
C ASN A 489 3.24 -18.82 -33.18
N PHE A 490 2.23 -19.24 -32.43
CA PHE A 490 2.08 -20.65 -32.11
C PHE A 490 1.41 -21.41 -33.25
N SER A 491 1.74 -22.66 -33.41
CA SER A 491 0.93 -23.59 -34.16
C SER A 491 -0.35 -23.92 -33.39
N TYR A 492 -1.50 -23.93 -34.04
CA TYR A 492 -2.77 -24.20 -33.38
C TYR A 492 -3.77 -24.92 -34.28
N ILE A 493 -4.71 -25.61 -33.64
CA ILE A 493 -5.82 -26.28 -34.32
C ILE A 493 -6.94 -25.26 -34.51
N GLU A 494 -7.41 -25.09 -35.76
CA GLU A 494 -8.40 -24.06 -36.10
C GLU A 494 -9.84 -24.48 -35.77
N THR A 495 -10.12 -25.75 -35.64
CA THR A 495 -11.44 -26.34 -35.39
C THR A 495 -11.69 -26.50 -33.89
N GLU A 496 -12.96 -26.45 -33.45
CA GLU A 496 -13.33 -26.67 -32.03
C GLU A 496 -12.98 -28.08 -31.55
N THR A 497 -12.97 -29.06 -32.44
CA THR A 497 -12.57 -30.44 -32.15
C THR A 497 -11.37 -30.84 -33.02
N PRO A 498 -10.37 -31.54 -32.47
CA PRO A 498 -9.22 -32.02 -33.25
C PRO A 498 -9.67 -33.04 -34.29
N SER A 499 -9.01 -33.00 -35.47
CA SER A 499 -9.12 -34.00 -36.54
C SER A 499 -7.74 -34.33 -37.06
N VAL A 500 -7.58 -35.48 -37.72
CA VAL A 500 -6.29 -35.88 -38.34
C VAL A 500 -5.75 -34.77 -39.25
N THR A 501 -6.60 -34.19 -40.09
CA THR A 501 -6.21 -33.12 -40.98
C THR A 501 -5.80 -31.84 -40.24
N SER A 502 -6.54 -31.43 -39.18
CA SER A 502 -6.22 -30.23 -38.43
C SER A 502 -4.91 -30.38 -37.64
N VAL A 503 -4.63 -31.57 -37.10
CA VAL A 503 -3.37 -31.86 -36.41
C VAL A 503 -2.18 -31.88 -37.39
N LEU A 504 -2.35 -32.50 -38.55
CA LEU A 504 -1.31 -32.50 -39.61
C LEU A 504 -0.99 -31.11 -40.13
N ASN A 505 -2.03 -30.26 -40.32
CA ASN A 505 -1.84 -28.87 -40.70
C ASN A 505 -1.08 -28.08 -39.62
N ALA A 506 -1.44 -28.27 -38.36
CA ALA A 506 -0.73 -27.64 -37.26
C ALA A 506 0.71 -28.14 -37.14
N PHE A 507 0.94 -29.43 -37.29
CA PHE A 507 2.27 -30.04 -37.29
C PHE A 507 3.16 -29.49 -38.43
N ASN A 508 2.60 -29.33 -39.63
CA ASN A 508 3.31 -28.82 -40.81
C ASN A 508 3.48 -27.27 -40.79
N SER A 509 2.87 -26.58 -39.83
CA SER A 509 3.04 -25.14 -39.69
C SER A 509 4.50 -24.77 -39.47
N LYS A 510 4.94 -23.65 -40.06
CA LYS A 510 6.26 -23.05 -39.76
C LYS A 510 6.45 -22.68 -38.27
N ASN A 511 5.36 -22.58 -37.55
CA ASN A 511 5.31 -22.17 -36.12
C ASN A 511 5.27 -23.41 -35.19
N PHE A 512 5.51 -24.64 -35.67
CA PHE A 512 5.53 -25.84 -34.84
C PHE A 512 6.57 -25.74 -33.71
N TYR A 513 7.73 -25.14 -33.98
CA TYR A 513 8.69 -24.68 -32.97
C TYR A 513 8.60 -23.16 -32.88
N PRO A 514 7.78 -22.64 -31.99
CA PRO A 514 7.54 -21.20 -31.96
C PRO A 514 8.78 -20.44 -31.47
N ASN A 515 9.08 -19.32 -32.12
CA ASN A 515 10.07 -18.37 -31.62
C ASN A 515 9.34 -17.35 -30.74
N LEU A 516 9.50 -17.49 -29.44
CA LEU A 516 8.75 -16.70 -28.47
C LEU A 516 9.44 -15.37 -28.18
N PRO A 517 8.70 -14.25 -28.19
CA PRO A 517 9.21 -12.95 -27.77
C PRO A 517 9.13 -12.84 -26.23
N ILE A 518 9.76 -13.78 -25.52
CA ILE A 518 9.84 -13.75 -24.05
C ILE A 518 11.26 -13.45 -23.61
N ASN A 519 11.38 -12.72 -22.50
CA ASN A 519 12.67 -12.52 -21.86
C ASN A 519 13.09 -13.84 -21.20
N THR A 520 14.28 -14.33 -21.54
CA THR A 520 14.83 -15.58 -21.01
C THR A 520 15.57 -15.39 -19.68
N GLU A 521 15.80 -14.16 -19.24
CA GLU A 521 16.28 -13.87 -17.89
C GLU A 521 15.15 -14.11 -16.90
N SER A 522 15.20 -15.20 -16.16
CA SER A 522 14.17 -15.52 -15.15
C SER A 522 14.28 -14.57 -13.96
N LYS A 523 13.21 -13.87 -13.66
CA LYS A 523 13.05 -13.07 -12.44
C LYS A 523 12.14 -13.77 -11.45
N SER A 524 12.44 -13.60 -10.17
CA SER A 524 11.60 -14.13 -9.11
C SER A 524 10.33 -13.29 -8.95
N LEU A 525 9.18 -13.90 -9.21
CA LEU A 525 7.88 -13.24 -8.94
C LEU A 525 7.72 -12.92 -7.44
N SER A 526 8.18 -13.82 -6.55
CA SER A 526 8.10 -13.59 -5.12
C SER A 526 8.98 -12.43 -4.66
N ASP A 527 10.16 -12.25 -5.24
CA ASP A 527 11.01 -11.09 -4.90
C ASP A 527 10.40 -9.79 -5.44
N PHE A 528 9.81 -9.82 -6.62
CA PHE A 528 9.09 -8.66 -7.14
C PHE A 528 7.90 -8.30 -6.26
N VAL A 529 7.06 -9.28 -5.91
CA VAL A 529 5.90 -9.07 -5.02
C VAL A 529 6.35 -8.57 -3.64
N ASP A 530 7.50 -9.02 -3.16
CA ASP A 530 8.08 -8.52 -1.91
C ASP A 530 8.42 -7.02 -1.98
N THR A 531 8.82 -6.51 -3.14
CA THR A 531 9.05 -5.05 -3.30
C THR A 531 7.77 -4.23 -3.14
N LEU A 532 6.61 -4.82 -3.47
CA LEU A 532 5.30 -4.16 -3.33
C LEU A 532 4.93 -3.93 -1.86
N SER A 533 5.52 -4.67 -0.92
CA SER A 533 5.27 -4.51 0.51
C SER A 533 5.63 -3.11 1.05
N ASN A 534 6.46 -2.36 0.33
CA ASN A 534 6.82 -0.97 0.64
C ASN A 534 5.96 0.06 -0.10
N ALA A 535 5.00 -0.41 -0.88
CA ALA A 535 4.17 0.47 -1.68
C ALA A 535 3.26 1.36 -0.83
N LYS A 536 2.96 2.56 -1.34
CA LYS A 536 2.08 3.54 -0.72
C LYS A 536 0.80 3.68 -1.53
N LYS A 537 -0.33 3.57 -0.86
CA LYS A 537 -1.64 3.95 -1.41
C LYS A 537 -1.99 5.34 -0.92
N ILE A 538 -2.29 6.21 -1.86
CA ILE A 538 -2.65 7.60 -1.60
C ILE A 538 -4.10 7.80 -2.00
N LEU A 539 -4.91 8.28 -1.08
CA LEU A 539 -6.30 8.66 -1.35
C LEU A 539 -6.35 10.03 -2.03
N CYS A 540 -7.49 10.37 -2.61
CA CYS A 540 -7.66 11.70 -3.19
C CYS A 540 -7.33 12.79 -2.15
N PRO A 541 -6.34 13.66 -2.38
CA PRO A 541 -5.90 14.67 -1.39
C PRO A 541 -6.99 15.66 -0.97
N ILE A 542 -8.02 15.82 -1.81
CA ILE A 542 -9.15 16.74 -1.57
C ILE A 542 -10.30 16.04 -0.84
N CYS A 543 -10.69 14.85 -1.29
CA CYS A 543 -11.89 14.20 -0.75
C CYS A 543 -11.55 13.25 0.41
N GLY A 544 -10.35 12.69 0.47
CA GLY A 544 -9.98 11.66 1.44
C GLY A 544 -10.89 10.43 1.40
N LYS A 545 -11.95 10.50 0.60
CA LYS A 545 -13.02 9.51 0.56
C LYS A 545 -12.75 8.44 -0.49
N LYS A 546 -13.21 7.29 -0.14
CA LYS A 546 -13.30 6.10 -0.93
C LYS A 546 -14.67 6.10 -1.61
N SER A 547 -14.68 6.14 -2.92
CA SER A 547 -15.89 5.92 -3.73
C SER A 547 -16.13 4.42 -3.84
N GLU A 548 -17.40 3.99 -3.93
CA GLU A 548 -17.72 2.60 -4.30
C GLU A 548 -17.26 2.25 -5.72
N GLN A 549 -17.11 3.25 -6.55
CA GLN A 549 -16.55 3.13 -7.89
C GLN A 549 -15.08 3.58 -7.89
N PRO A 550 -14.20 2.95 -8.69
CA PRO A 550 -12.80 3.33 -8.79
C PRO A 550 -12.66 4.68 -9.48
N ASP A 551 -11.74 5.51 -8.99
CA ASP A 551 -11.37 6.73 -9.70
C ASP A 551 -10.76 6.41 -11.08
N TYR A 552 -10.96 7.28 -12.07
CA TYR A 552 -10.50 7.05 -13.44
C TYR A 552 -8.97 6.96 -13.53
N ILE A 553 -8.47 5.93 -14.20
CA ILE A 553 -7.03 5.81 -14.48
C ILE A 553 -6.62 6.90 -15.47
N ILE A 554 -5.59 7.65 -15.11
CA ILE A 554 -4.95 8.65 -15.96
C ILE A 554 -3.73 8.06 -16.66
N SER A 555 -2.83 7.47 -15.88
CA SER A 555 -1.58 6.89 -16.36
C SER A 555 -1.09 5.82 -15.37
N ARG A 556 -0.38 4.83 -15.90
CA ARG A 556 0.34 3.81 -15.15
C ARG A 556 1.76 3.71 -15.66
N ASN A 557 2.71 3.57 -14.76
CA ASN A 557 4.08 3.22 -15.08
C ASN A 557 4.62 2.24 -14.04
N SER A 558 5.85 1.78 -14.21
CA SER A 558 6.42 0.71 -13.37
C SER A 558 6.47 1.01 -11.87
N THR A 559 6.41 2.27 -11.48
CA THR A 559 6.51 2.68 -10.07
C THR A 559 5.28 3.42 -9.56
N ARG A 560 4.37 3.88 -10.43
CA ARG A 560 3.25 4.75 -10.04
C ARG A 560 1.98 4.50 -10.83
N THR A 561 0.84 4.83 -10.19
CA THR A 561 -0.46 4.95 -10.83
C THR A 561 -1.09 6.29 -10.49
N TYR A 562 -1.57 6.99 -11.51
CA TYR A 562 -2.29 8.25 -11.38
C TYR A 562 -3.75 8.08 -11.71
N ARG A 563 -4.60 8.69 -10.90
CA ARG A 563 -6.06 8.64 -11.04
C ARG A 563 -6.67 10.04 -11.04
N ARG A 564 -7.88 10.14 -11.58
CA ARG A 564 -8.74 11.32 -11.46
C ARG A 564 -9.92 10.99 -10.56
N CYS A 565 -10.05 11.72 -9.47
CA CYS A 565 -11.16 11.55 -8.53
C CYS A 565 -12.50 11.82 -9.20
N GLN A 566 -13.43 10.88 -9.12
CA GLN A 566 -14.77 11.03 -9.67
C GLN A 566 -15.60 12.09 -8.94
N ILE A 567 -15.32 12.33 -7.66
CA ILE A 567 -16.09 13.24 -6.81
C ILE A 567 -15.68 14.71 -7.04
N CYS A 568 -14.37 15.00 -7.03
CA CYS A 568 -13.89 16.40 -7.09
C CYS A 568 -13.15 16.75 -8.36
N GLY A 569 -12.77 15.77 -9.17
CA GLY A 569 -12.02 15.96 -10.42
C GLY A 569 -10.52 16.16 -10.24
N MET A 570 -9.98 16.10 -8.99
CA MET A 570 -8.54 16.19 -8.74
C MET A 570 -7.80 15.02 -9.39
N SER A 571 -6.74 15.33 -10.13
CA SER A 571 -5.79 14.34 -10.62
C SER A 571 -4.69 14.13 -9.57
N TYR A 572 -4.43 12.87 -9.20
CA TYR A 572 -3.52 12.56 -8.11
C TYR A 572 -2.80 11.23 -8.30
N MET A 573 -1.65 11.10 -7.66
CA MET A 573 -0.91 9.85 -7.58
C MET A 573 -1.59 8.95 -6.54
N SER A 574 -2.22 7.87 -7.00
CA SER A 574 -2.94 6.93 -6.12
C SER A 574 -2.06 5.83 -5.57
N PHE A 575 -0.92 5.59 -6.20
CA PHE A 575 0.01 4.51 -5.87
C PHE A 575 1.44 4.93 -6.15
N SER A 576 2.37 4.58 -5.26
CA SER A 576 3.81 4.75 -5.47
C SER A 576 4.61 3.63 -4.80
N LEU A 577 5.64 3.13 -5.51
CA LEU A 577 6.71 2.27 -4.98
C LEU A 577 7.91 3.10 -4.49
N GLU A 578 7.90 4.40 -4.70
CA GLU A 578 9.05 5.26 -4.46
C GLU A 578 8.99 5.88 -3.06
N GLU A 579 10.17 6.20 -2.54
CA GLU A 579 10.31 6.83 -1.23
C GLU A 579 9.95 8.32 -1.31
N ASP A 580 9.49 8.85 -0.17
CA ASP A 580 9.31 10.29 -0.02
C ASP A 580 10.67 10.97 -0.01
N LYS A 581 10.76 12.10 -0.68
CA LYS A 581 11.95 12.93 -0.60
C LYS A 581 12.04 13.57 0.78
N ILE A 582 13.23 13.56 1.33
CA ILE A 582 13.55 14.30 2.56
C ILE A 582 14.21 15.61 2.15
N TYR A 583 13.53 16.73 2.44
CA TYR A 583 14.03 18.08 2.16
C TYR A 583 15.06 18.50 3.21
N LYS A 584 16.30 18.07 3.00
CA LYS A 584 17.48 18.50 3.79
C LYS A 584 18.33 19.47 2.97
N LYS A 585 19.42 19.92 3.56
CA LYS A 585 20.38 20.82 2.93
C LYS A 585 20.84 20.32 1.56
N GLU A 586 21.03 18.99 1.41
CA GLU A 586 21.45 18.34 0.18
C GLU A 586 20.49 18.61 -0.99
N TYR A 587 19.17 18.69 -0.74
CA TYR A 587 18.18 19.03 -1.77
C TYR A 587 18.47 20.40 -2.42
N PHE A 588 18.71 21.43 -1.61
CA PHE A 588 18.91 22.80 -2.11
C PHE A 588 20.28 23.02 -2.79
N PHE A 589 21.28 22.24 -2.42
CA PHE A 589 22.64 22.38 -2.94
C PHE A 589 22.99 21.37 -4.02
N GLU A 590 22.50 20.15 -3.97
CA GLU A 590 22.84 19.09 -4.90
C GLU A 590 21.72 18.80 -5.90
N ASP A 591 20.51 18.50 -5.44
CA ASP A 591 19.41 18.10 -6.34
C ASP A 591 18.90 19.29 -7.16
N TYR A 592 18.79 20.46 -6.55
CA TYR A 592 18.44 21.68 -7.25
C TYR A 592 19.52 22.02 -8.32
N LYS A 593 20.80 21.87 -7.98
CA LYS A 593 21.91 22.09 -8.92
C LYS A 593 21.90 21.07 -10.07
N LYS A 594 21.60 19.79 -9.81
CA LYS A 594 21.43 18.79 -10.88
C LYS A 594 20.31 19.16 -11.84
N GLN A 595 19.23 19.75 -11.33
CA GLN A 595 18.04 20.08 -12.12
C GLN A 595 18.18 21.42 -12.87
N TYR A 596 18.80 22.43 -12.26
CA TYR A 596 18.82 23.83 -12.78
C TYR A 596 20.22 24.35 -13.12
N GLY A 597 21.28 23.56 -12.89
CA GLY A 597 22.67 23.92 -13.19
C GLY A 597 23.34 24.84 -12.18
N LYS A 598 22.63 25.27 -11.12
CA LYS A 598 23.09 26.17 -10.05
C LYS A 598 22.40 25.81 -8.74
N THR A 599 23.01 26.17 -7.62
CA THR A 599 22.40 25.97 -6.29
C THR A 599 21.24 26.93 -6.08
N TYR A 600 20.37 26.63 -5.12
CA TYR A 600 19.25 27.51 -4.78
C TYR A 600 19.69 28.90 -4.33
N GLN A 601 20.81 29.00 -3.62
CA GLN A 601 21.37 30.29 -3.18
C GLN A 601 21.95 31.08 -4.38
N GLU A 602 22.60 30.43 -5.33
CA GLU A 602 23.08 31.09 -6.57
C GLU A 602 21.92 31.62 -7.43
N ASP A 603 20.73 31.00 -7.31
CA ASP A 603 19.53 31.43 -8.02
C ASP A 603 18.64 32.41 -7.22
N PHE A 604 19.05 32.79 -6.00
CA PHE A 604 18.28 33.60 -5.08
C PHE A 604 17.73 34.87 -5.74
N GLU A 605 18.58 35.70 -6.39
CA GLU A 605 18.18 36.95 -7.04
C GLU A 605 17.20 36.71 -8.21
N SER A 606 17.40 35.65 -8.99
CA SER A 606 16.49 35.28 -10.08
C SER A 606 15.10 34.91 -9.56
N ILE A 607 15.04 34.15 -8.48
CA ILE A 607 13.77 33.74 -7.80
C ILE A 607 13.12 35.01 -7.20
N LYS A 608 13.89 35.89 -6.58
CA LYS A 608 13.40 37.17 -6.03
C LYS A 608 12.79 38.05 -7.12
N GLN A 609 13.42 38.14 -8.31
CA GLN A 609 12.87 38.87 -9.46
C GLN A 609 11.55 38.27 -9.97
N GLN A 610 11.42 36.94 -9.97
CA GLN A 610 10.13 36.31 -10.23
C GLN A 610 9.11 36.65 -9.14
N GLY A 611 9.55 36.80 -7.88
CA GLY A 611 8.76 37.26 -6.76
C GLY A 611 8.09 38.60 -7.01
N PHE A 612 8.81 39.60 -7.54
CA PHE A 612 8.22 40.90 -7.90
C PHE A 612 7.10 40.77 -8.95
N ARG A 613 7.26 39.91 -9.96
CA ARG A 613 6.20 39.65 -10.93
C ARG A 613 4.93 39.06 -10.23
N ARG A 614 5.12 38.10 -9.31
CA ARG A 614 4.04 37.51 -8.49
C ARG A 614 3.37 38.53 -7.60
N ILE A 615 4.15 39.38 -6.94
CA ILE A 615 3.68 40.49 -6.12
C ILE A 615 2.86 41.50 -6.95
N ASN A 616 3.29 41.83 -8.16
CA ASN A 616 2.51 42.69 -9.05
C ASN A 616 1.15 42.09 -9.43
N ASN A 617 1.07 40.77 -9.59
CA ASN A 617 -0.21 40.07 -9.76
C ASN A 617 -1.06 40.17 -8.51
N ILE A 618 -0.50 40.00 -7.32
CA ILE A 618 -1.21 40.14 -6.03
C ILE A 618 -1.68 41.60 -5.85
N LYS A 619 -0.84 42.61 -6.16
CA LYS A 619 -1.19 44.02 -6.10
C LYS A 619 -2.38 44.42 -6.98
N SER A 620 -2.63 43.69 -8.06
CA SER A 620 -3.83 43.89 -8.88
C SER A 620 -5.13 43.46 -8.20
N LEU A 621 -5.05 42.70 -7.08
CA LEU A 621 -6.19 42.19 -6.31
C LEU A 621 -6.36 42.89 -4.96
N CYS A 622 -5.28 43.25 -4.30
CA CYS A 622 -5.29 43.92 -3.00
C CYS A 622 -4.04 44.85 -2.84
N LYS A 623 -4.17 45.91 -2.04
CA LYS A 623 -3.01 46.67 -1.58
C LYS A 623 -2.20 45.82 -0.60
N ILE A 624 -0.87 45.74 -0.75
CA ILE A 624 -0.02 44.92 0.11
C ILE A 624 0.90 45.74 1.03
N GLU A 625 1.01 47.07 0.82
CA GLU A 625 1.85 47.91 1.66
C GLU A 625 1.39 47.89 3.12
N ASN A 626 2.33 47.59 4.04
CA ASN A 626 2.09 47.37 5.48
C ASN A 626 1.12 46.20 5.78
N LYS A 627 0.94 45.25 4.86
CA LYS A 627 0.09 44.07 5.04
C LYS A 627 0.92 42.86 5.39
N ASN A 628 0.33 41.96 6.20
CA ASN A 628 0.96 40.70 6.60
C ASN A 628 0.84 39.68 5.44
N VAL A 629 1.97 39.22 4.96
CA VAL A 629 2.08 38.22 3.88
C VAL A 629 2.80 36.98 4.41
N PHE A 630 2.15 35.83 4.33
CA PHE A 630 2.67 34.56 4.82
C PHE A 630 3.01 33.62 3.66
N ASP A 631 4.26 33.22 3.56
CA ASP A 631 4.77 32.31 2.53
C ASP A 631 5.00 30.92 3.13
N ILE A 632 4.26 29.94 2.63
CA ILE A 632 4.35 28.54 3.05
C ILE A 632 5.30 27.81 2.11
N GLY A 633 6.37 27.20 2.66
CA GLY A 633 7.49 26.67 1.90
C GLY A 633 8.43 27.77 1.43
N CYS A 634 8.83 28.67 2.36
CA CYS A 634 9.60 29.87 2.02
C CYS A 634 11.07 29.57 1.65
N ALA A 635 11.56 28.34 1.83
CA ALA A 635 12.96 27.94 1.60
C ALA A 635 13.95 28.95 2.19
N TYR A 636 14.98 29.36 1.45
CA TYR A 636 15.97 30.38 1.86
C TYR A 636 15.46 31.84 1.75
N GLY A 637 14.15 32.08 1.55
CA GLY A 637 13.49 33.37 1.67
C GLY A 637 13.61 34.35 0.50
N PRO A 638 13.87 33.96 -0.75
CA PRO A 638 13.94 34.93 -1.86
C PRO A 638 12.63 35.67 -2.10
N PHE A 639 11.49 34.97 -1.92
CA PHE A 639 10.18 35.60 -2.03
C PHE A 639 9.86 36.48 -0.81
N LEU A 640 10.28 36.11 0.40
CA LEU A 640 10.16 36.95 1.61
C LEU A 640 10.92 38.28 1.40
N SER A 641 12.09 38.25 0.78
CA SER A 641 12.85 39.44 0.44
C SER A 641 12.11 40.32 -0.57
N ALA A 642 11.47 39.75 -1.59
CA ALA A 642 10.64 40.51 -2.53
C ALA A 642 9.41 41.14 -1.87
N ILE A 643 8.79 40.44 -0.88
CA ILE A 643 7.69 40.99 -0.05
C ILE A 643 8.16 42.21 0.72
N SER A 644 9.28 42.10 1.45
CA SER A 644 9.85 43.18 2.25
C SER A 644 10.20 44.41 1.38
N ASP A 645 10.87 44.19 0.26
CA ASP A 645 11.21 45.26 -0.68
C ASP A 645 9.96 45.94 -1.27
N SER A 646 8.84 45.22 -1.30
CA SER A 646 7.53 45.75 -1.71
C SER A 646 6.76 46.45 -0.59
N LYS A 647 7.42 46.70 0.56
CA LYS A 647 6.88 47.39 1.75
C LYS A 647 5.74 46.61 2.44
N ALA A 648 5.70 45.29 2.28
CA ALA A 648 4.82 44.38 3.03
C ALA A 648 5.60 43.70 4.14
N ILE A 649 4.90 43.09 5.10
CA ILE A 649 5.49 42.42 6.28
C ILE A 649 5.56 40.92 5.97
N PRO A 650 6.76 40.36 5.78
CA PRO A 650 6.92 38.95 5.45
C PRO A 650 6.86 38.06 6.67
N TYR A 651 6.24 36.90 6.53
CA TYR A 651 6.28 35.76 7.45
C TYR A 651 6.50 34.47 6.65
N GLY A 652 7.27 33.52 7.18
CA GLY A 652 7.57 32.30 6.47
C GLY A 652 7.46 31.03 7.33
N THR A 653 7.17 29.91 6.69
CA THR A 653 7.37 28.58 7.27
C THR A 653 7.98 27.65 6.25
N ASP A 654 8.85 26.77 6.72
CA ASP A 654 9.44 25.68 5.93
C ASP A 654 9.73 24.48 6.82
N ILE A 655 9.86 23.29 6.25
CA ILE A 655 10.26 22.08 6.95
C ILE A 655 11.79 21.93 7.04
N ALA A 656 12.53 22.67 6.23
CA ALA A 656 14.00 22.63 6.18
C ALA A 656 14.59 23.56 7.23
N GLU A 657 15.14 23.00 8.29
CA GLU A 657 15.68 23.73 9.44
C GLU A 657 16.79 24.73 9.03
N ASP A 658 17.71 24.30 8.15
CA ASP A 658 18.83 25.15 7.69
C ASP A 658 18.32 26.37 6.89
N ALA A 659 17.29 26.18 6.08
CA ALA A 659 16.68 27.27 5.32
C ALA A 659 16.00 28.27 6.26
N VAL A 660 15.25 27.81 7.24
CA VAL A 660 14.61 28.66 8.27
C VAL A 660 15.63 29.40 9.12
N LYS A 661 16.73 28.73 9.52
CA LYS A 661 17.84 29.40 10.23
C LYS A 661 18.44 30.55 9.41
N TYR A 662 18.67 30.33 8.12
CA TYR A 662 19.14 31.37 7.20
C TYR A 662 18.16 32.55 7.13
N VAL A 663 16.86 32.28 6.95
CA VAL A 663 15.83 33.35 6.90
C VAL A 663 15.81 34.18 8.18
N ARG A 664 15.95 33.56 9.36
CA ARG A 664 15.95 34.28 10.64
C ARG A 664 17.23 35.03 10.90
N ASN A 665 18.38 34.41 10.65
CA ASN A 665 19.67 34.93 11.11
C ASN A 665 20.30 35.88 10.10
N GLU A 666 20.17 35.60 8.78
CA GLU A 666 20.79 36.38 7.73
C GLU A 666 19.82 37.41 7.09
N LEU A 667 18.55 37.01 6.90
CA LEU A 667 17.56 37.93 6.31
C LEU A 667 16.75 38.69 7.35
N HIS A 668 16.76 38.24 8.61
CA HIS A 668 16.06 38.85 9.75
C HIS A 668 14.54 38.89 9.57
N TYR A 669 13.94 37.90 8.87
CA TYR A 669 12.48 37.78 8.73
C TYR A 669 11.92 36.76 9.73
N PRO A 670 10.67 36.99 10.24
CA PRO A 670 9.96 36.02 11.05
C PRO A 670 9.70 34.74 10.23
N ALA A 671 10.28 33.62 10.66
CA ALA A 671 10.06 32.32 10.04
C ALA A 671 10.04 31.22 11.09
N CYS A 672 9.39 30.10 10.84
CA CYS A 672 9.41 28.93 11.73
C CYS A 672 9.63 27.62 10.98
N CYS A 673 10.35 26.68 11.63
CA CYS A 673 10.57 25.33 11.11
C CYS A 673 9.43 24.43 11.60
N THR A 674 8.30 24.46 10.88
CA THR A 674 7.11 23.69 11.21
C THR A 674 6.35 23.36 9.94
N ALA A 675 5.88 22.11 9.85
CA ALA A 675 5.05 21.69 8.74
C ALA A 675 3.70 22.44 8.74
N PHE A 676 3.18 22.70 7.54
CA PHE A 676 1.82 23.18 7.36
C PHE A 676 0.93 21.98 6.98
N PRO A 677 -0.29 21.84 7.58
CA PRO A 677 -1.08 22.79 8.35
C PRO A 677 -0.93 22.76 9.89
N GLU A 678 0.03 21.99 10.42
CA GLU A 678 0.20 21.74 11.87
C GLU A 678 0.64 22.98 12.66
N ILE A 679 1.12 24.01 11.99
CA ILE A 679 1.60 25.25 12.61
C ILE A 679 0.52 25.98 13.43
N ASN A 680 0.85 26.37 14.67
CA ASN A 680 0.10 27.33 15.43
C ASN A 680 0.57 28.77 15.12
N ILE A 681 -0.06 29.39 14.14
CA ILE A 681 0.32 30.69 13.58
C ILE A 681 0.35 31.80 14.65
N THR A 682 -0.67 31.83 15.54
CA THR A 682 -0.78 32.85 16.56
C THR A 682 0.33 32.74 17.61
N GLU A 683 0.67 31.54 17.99
CA GLU A 683 1.76 31.28 18.93
C GLU A 683 3.13 31.63 18.33
N GLN A 684 3.36 31.28 17.05
CA GLN A 684 4.65 31.49 16.39
C GLN A 684 4.91 32.94 16.00
N PHE A 685 3.86 33.67 15.58
CA PHE A 685 4.02 35.00 14.99
C PHE A 685 3.27 36.14 15.70
N GLY A 686 2.43 35.83 16.68
CA GLY A 686 1.54 36.82 17.32
C GLY A 686 0.46 37.37 16.39
N VAL A 687 0.28 36.77 15.20
CA VAL A 687 -0.68 37.20 14.18
C VAL A 687 -1.73 36.11 13.99
N SER A 688 -3.01 36.46 14.08
CA SER A 688 -4.11 35.50 13.91
C SER A 688 -4.53 35.29 12.45
N HIS A 689 -4.42 36.34 11.63
CA HIS A 689 -4.84 36.29 10.23
C HIS A 689 -3.92 37.13 9.31
N PHE A 690 -3.70 36.62 8.12
CA PHE A 690 -2.90 37.28 7.09
C PHE A 690 -3.76 37.97 6.03
N ASP A 691 -3.22 39.01 5.39
CA ASP A 691 -3.85 39.65 4.23
C ASP A 691 -3.59 38.83 2.94
N VAL A 692 -2.42 38.18 2.87
CA VAL A 692 -2.02 37.33 1.75
C VAL A 692 -1.34 36.07 2.28
N ILE A 693 -1.68 34.90 1.70
CA ILE A 693 -0.98 33.63 1.92
C ILE A 693 -0.51 33.11 0.57
N THR A 694 0.73 32.61 0.52
CA THR A 694 1.33 32.10 -0.72
C THR A 694 1.93 30.71 -0.57
N MET A 695 1.96 29.93 -1.68
CA MET A 695 2.64 28.64 -1.81
C MET A 695 3.25 28.53 -3.20
N TRP A 696 4.56 28.57 -3.34
CA TRP A 696 5.21 28.51 -4.66
C TRP A 696 5.89 27.17 -4.86
N TYR A 697 5.29 26.28 -5.66
CA TYR A 697 5.73 24.89 -5.87
C TYR A 697 5.75 24.08 -4.57
N VAL A 698 4.68 24.15 -3.80
CA VAL A 698 4.52 23.49 -2.50
C VAL A 698 3.21 22.71 -2.44
N ILE A 699 2.14 23.23 -3.04
CA ILE A 699 0.79 22.68 -2.91
C ILE A 699 0.67 21.24 -3.44
N GLU A 700 1.49 20.87 -4.41
CA GLU A 700 1.54 19.53 -5.01
C GLU A 700 2.11 18.46 -4.08
N HIS A 701 2.83 18.85 -3.04
CA HIS A 701 3.49 17.94 -2.09
C HIS A 701 2.60 17.50 -0.91
N PHE A 702 1.37 18.02 -0.81
CA PHE A 702 0.46 17.62 0.27
C PHE A 702 -0.37 16.41 -0.09
N THR A 703 -0.35 15.40 0.78
CA THR A 703 -1.23 14.21 0.68
C THR A 703 -2.64 14.47 1.20
N ASN A 704 -2.83 15.53 2.01
CA ASN A 704 -4.12 15.96 2.56
C ASN A 704 -4.35 17.45 2.27
N LEU A 705 -4.79 17.75 1.05
CA LEU A 705 -5.11 19.12 0.64
C LEU A 705 -6.39 19.67 1.29
N ASP A 706 -7.29 18.83 1.77
CA ASP A 706 -8.48 19.29 2.49
C ASP A 706 -8.09 20.06 3.75
N SER A 707 -7.24 19.50 4.60
CA SER A 707 -6.76 20.16 5.82
C SER A 707 -5.96 21.43 5.50
N VAL A 708 -5.12 21.38 4.47
CA VAL A 708 -4.31 22.52 4.02
C VAL A 708 -5.20 23.68 3.57
N LEU A 709 -6.15 23.46 2.68
CA LEU A 709 -7.01 24.50 2.13
C LEU A 709 -7.97 25.08 3.18
N ARG A 710 -8.45 24.26 4.12
CA ARG A 710 -9.22 24.72 5.29
C ARG A 710 -8.38 25.62 6.19
N LYS A 711 -7.15 25.23 6.50
CA LYS A 711 -6.24 26.02 7.34
C LYS A 711 -5.86 27.34 6.64
N VAL A 712 -5.58 27.33 5.33
CA VAL A 712 -5.34 28.55 4.54
C VAL A 712 -6.56 29.49 4.64
N ASN A 713 -7.77 28.95 4.43
CA ASN A 713 -8.99 29.75 4.55
C ASN A 713 -9.14 30.33 5.96
N ALA A 714 -8.98 29.50 7.00
CA ALA A 714 -9.10 29.96 8.39
C ALA A 714 -8.08 31.06 8.75
N SER A 715 -6.88 31.00 8.17
CA SER A 715 -5.78 31.91 8.46
C SER A 715 -5.77 33.20 7.61
N LEU A 716 -6.64 33.28 6.60
CA LEU A 716 -6.80 34.48 5.77
C LEU A 716 -7.91 35.40 6.29
N LYS A 717 -7.69 36.71 6.22
CA LYS A 717 -8.73 37.73 6.40
C LYS A 717 -9.82 37.59 5.33
N LYS A 718 -11.01 38.10 5.60
CA LYS A 718 -12.04 38.24 4.56
C LYS A 718 -11.48 39.10 3.42
N ASP A 719 -11.75 38.72 2.17
CA ASP A 719 -11.21 39.30 0.95
C ASP A 719 -9.66 39.24 0.82
N GLY A 720 -9.00 38.49 1.69
CA GLY A 720 -7.56 38.19 1.59
C GLY A 720 -7.25 37.34 0.38
N VAL A 721 -6.00 37.41 -0.06
CA VAL A 721 -5.52 36.73 -1.29
C VAL A 721 -4.78 35.44 -0.92
N PHE A 722 -5.17 34.34 -1.56
CA PHE A 722 -4.39 33.11 -1.62
C PHE A 722 -3.80 32.93 -3.02
N ALA A 723 -2.46 32.82 -3.13
CA ALA A 723 -1.80 32.63 -4.40
C ALA A 723 -0.81 31.44 -4.35
N PHE A 724 -0.80 30.63 -5.37
CA PHE A 724 0.12 29.49 -5.44
C PHE A 724 0.53 29.16 -6.88
N SER A 725 1.66 28.47 -7.01
CA SER A 725 2.11 27.90 -8.28
C SER A 725 2.32 26.39 -8.18
N THR A 726 2.17 25.70 -9.30
CA THR A 726 2.34 24.25 -9.41
C THR A 726 2.56 23.83 -10.86
N PRO A 727 3.12 22.64 -11.14
CA PRO A 727 3.09 22.07 -12.48
C PRO A 727 1.67 21.92 -12.99
N SER A 728 1.49 22.12 -14.31
CA SER A 728 0.18 22.12 -14.96
C SER A 728 -0.12 20.79 -15.64
N GLY A 729 -1.19 20.10 -15.21
CA GLY A 729 -1.71 18.90 -15.88
C GLY A 729 -2.34 19.20 -17.26
N GLU A 730 -2.47 20.48 -17.65
CA GLU A 730 -2.97 20.93 -18.96
C GLU A 730 -1.90 21.66 -19.79
N GLY A 731 -0.64 21.65 -19.33
CA GLY A 731 0.50 22.19 -20.07
C GLY A 731 0.85 21.39 -21.32
N ILE A 732 1.75 21.96 -22.14
CA ILE A 732 2.14 21.31 -23.41
C ILE A 732 2.78 19.94 -23.18
N SER A 733 3.55 19.74 -22.13
CA SER A 733 4.16 18.45 -21.82
C SER A 733 3.10 17.37 -21.54
N ALA A 734 2.11 17.70 -20.71
CA ALA A 734 1.02 16.77 -20.39
C ALA A 734 0.14 16.47 -21.61
N LYS A 735 -0.09 17.45 -22.49
CA LYS A 735 -0.91 17.28 -23.71
C LYS A 735 -0.17 16.59 -24.85
N SER A 736 1.11 16.81 -25.00
CA SER A 736 1.89 16.23 -26.11
C SER A 736 2.34 14.80 -25.86
N ASN A 737 2.62 14.45 -24.62
CA ASN A 737 3.01 13.09 -24.20
C ASN A 737 2.65 12.86 -22.72
N LYS A 738 1.41 12.46 -22.50
CA LYS A 738 0.82 12.28 -21.19
C LYS A 738 1.59 11.27 -20.34
N ASP A 739 1.92 10.11 -20.89
CA ASP A 739 2.59 9.05 -20.14
C ASP A 739 3.99 9.47 -19.72
N ASN A 740 4.73 10.13 -20.59
CA ASN A 740 6.04 10.69 -20.24
C ASN A 740 5.94 11.79 -19.18
N PHE A 741 4.92 12.65 -19.23
CA PHE A 741 4.69 13.69 -18.23
C PHE A 741 4.56 13.07 -16.83
N TYR A 742 3.74 12.04 -16.69
CA TYR A 742 3.55 11.35 -15.41
C TYR A 742 4.76 10.49 -15.01
N LEU A 743 5.49 9.94 -15.99
CA LEU A 743 6.70 9.14 -15.72
C LEU A 743 7.82 9.99 -15.11
N ILE A 744 8.06 11.19 -15.64
CA ILE A 744 9.14 12.08 -15.18
C ILE A 744 8.72 13.03 -14.05
N SER A 745 7.44 13.02 -13.64
CA SER A 745 6.96 13.83 -12.51
C SER A 745 7.76 13.48 -11.24
N PRO A 746 8.12 14.46 -10.38
CA PRO A 746 8.75 14.17 -9.09
C PRO A 746 7.97 13.17 -8.24
N THR A 747 8.69 12.39 -7.43
CA THR A 747 8.14 11.26 -6.64
C THR A 747 7.22 11.73 -5.51
N ASP A 748 7.32 12.97 -5.13
CA ASP A 748 6.61 13.65 -4.06
C ASP A 748 5.52 14.63 -4.56
N HIS A 749 5.18 14.59 -5.85
CA HIS A 749 4.05 15.33 -6.40
C HIS A 749 2.78 14.48 -6.31
N TYR A 750 2.07 14.59 -5.19
CA TYR A 750 0.87 13.80 -4.90
C TYR A 750 -0.38 14.30 -5.64
N SER A 751 -0.42 15.59 -6.02
CA SER A 751 -1.52 16.17 -6.77
C SER A 751 -1.04 16.84 -8.06
N VAL A 752 -1.86 16.74 -9.12
CA VAL A 752 -1.62 17.39 -10.40
C VAL A 752 -2.78 18.34 -10.68
N TRP A 753 -2.47 19.64 -10.67
CA TRP A 753 -3.46 20.68 -10.82
C TRP A 753 -3.75 20.97 -12.30
N GLU A 754 -5.04 20.99 -12.61
CA GLU A 754 -5.56 21.33 -13.93
C GLU A 754 -6.36 22.63 -13.85
N PRO A 755 -5.98 23.70 -14.58
CA PRO A 755 -6.69 24.97 -14.59
C PRO A 755 -8.20 24.86 -14.79
N SER A 756 -8.65 23.92 -15.62
CA SER A 756 -10.07 23.67 -15.88
C SER A 756 -10.82 23.15 -14.64
N LYS A 757 -10.15 22.47 -13.70
CA LYS A 757 -10.74 21.86 -12.49
C LYS A 757 -10.50 22.68 -11.22
N ALA A 758 -9.41 23.44 -11.17
CA ALA A 758 -8.99 24.21 -10.00
C ALA A 758 -10.09 25.14 -9.47
N LYS A 759 -10.85 25.81 -10.37
CA LYS A 759 -11.92 26.73 -9.97
C LYS A 759 -13.00 26.05 -9.14
N SER A 760 -13.45 24.88 -9.56
CA SER A 760 -14.50 24.11 -8.86
C SER A 760 -14.01 23.56 -7.52
N ILE A 761 -12.74 23.10 -7.46
CA ILE A 761 -12.12 22.63 -6.23
C ILE A 761 -11.98 23.76 -5.21
N LEU A 762 -11.36 24.87 -5.58
CA LEU A 762 -11.08 26.01 -4.70
C LEU A 762 -12.36 26.70 -4.20
N LYS A 763 -13.42 26.71 -5.04
CA LYS A 763 -14.73 27.24 -4.64
C LYS A 763 -15.34 26.51 -3.45
N LYS A 764 -15.10 25.20 -3.30
CA LYS A 764 -15.57 24.44 -2.12
C LYS A 764 -14.97 24.97 -0.83
N TYR A 765 -13.76 25.48 -0.88
CA TYR A 765 -13.01 26.04 0.24
C TYR A 765 -13.22 27.56 0.41
N GLY A 766 -14.23 28.15 -0.23
CA GLY A 766 -14.54 29.57 -0.11
C GLY A 766 -13.68 30.52 -0.92
N PHE A 767 -12.87 30.00 -1.84
CA PHE A 767 -12.00 30.80 -2.70
C PHE A 767 -12.62 31.04 -4.08
N GLU A 768 -12.52 32.25 -4.57
CA GLU A 768 -12.79 32.64 -5.96
C GLU A 768 -11.46 32.76 -6.71
N VAL A 769 -11.25 31.98 -7.76
CA VAL A 769 -10.09 32.10 -8.64
C VAL A 769 -10.30 33.31 -9.57
N VAL A 770 -9.61 34.39 -9.30
CA VAL A 770 -9.76 35.66 -10.03
C VAL A 770 -8.78 35.71 -11.22
N LYS A 771 -7.56 35.17 -11.05
CA LYS A 771 -6.54 35.22 -12.10
C LYS A 771 -5.79 33.89 -12.18
N VAL A 772 -5.54 33.46 -13.40
CA VAL A 772 -4.69 32.30 -13.72
C VAL A 772 -3.60 32.76 -14.66
N VAL A 773 -2.35 32.43 -14.34
CA VAL A 773 -1.19 32.82 -15.17
C VAL A 773 -0.42 31.55 -15.52
N SER A 774 -0.38 31.21 -16.79
CA SER A 774 0.44 30.13 -17.31
C SER A 774 1.88 30.61 -17.49
N THR A 775 2.82 29.78 -17.03
CA THR A 775 4.28 30.03 -17.10
C THR A 775 5.00 28.77 -17.58
N GLY A 776 6.30 28.84 -17.77
CA GLY A 776 7.05 27.66 -18.29
C GLY A 776 6.64 27.31 -19.72
N HIS A 777 6.63 28.29 -20.61
CA HIS A 777 6.30 28.06 -22.02
C HIS A 777 7.49 27.41 -22.74
N HIS A 778 7.25 26.24 -23.33
CA HIS A 778 8.25 25.39 -23.98
C HIS A 778 7.90 25.15 -25.48
N PRO A 779 8.16 26.11 -26.40
CA PRO A 779 7.87 25.94 -27.83
C PRO A 779 8.49 24.68 -28.44
N GLU A 780 9.66 24.26 -27.95
CA GLU A 780 10.37 23.04 -28.39
C GLU A 780 9.60 21.74 -28.13
N ARG A 781 8.63 21.76 -27.26
CA ARG A 781 7.78 20.58 -26.93
C ARG A 781 6.55 20.44 -27.85
N PHE A 782 6.26 21.45 -28.63
CA PHE A 782 5.15 21.39 -29.60
C PHE A 782 5.52 20.49 -30.80
N PRO A 783 4.60 19.62 -31.26
CA PRO A 783 4.87 18.70 -32.38
C PRO A 783 5.39 19.41 -33.65
N CYS A 784 4.87 20.59 -33.95
CA CYS A 784 5.29 21.37 -35.12
C CYS A 784 6.75 21.87 -35.06
N ILE A 785 7.35 21.93 -33.87
CA ILE A 785 8.77 22.29 -33.69
C ILE A 785 9.57 21.01 -33.44
N LYS A 786 9.12 20.15 -32.52
CA LYS A 786 9.81 18.90 -32.14
C LYS A 786 10.08 17.99 -33.33
N ASN A 787 9.11 17.85 -34.24
CA ASN A 787 9.18 16.92 -35.38
C ASN A 787 9.77 17.61 -36.63
N SER A 788 10.40 18.80 -36.49
CA SER A 788 11.04 19.51 -37.62
C SER A 788 12.34 18.82 -38.00
N ALA A 789 12.57 18.65 -39.31
CA ALA A 789 13.79 18.06 -39.85
C ALA A 789 15.06 18.95 -39.61
N LYS A 790 14.87 20.21 -39.22
CA LYS A 790 15.94 21.16 -38.85
C LYS A 790 15.63 21.76 -37.49
N GLU A 791 16.68 21.98 -36.71
CA GLU A 791 16.58 22.68 -35.44
C GLU A 791 16.06 24.11 -35.66
N ILE A 792 14.98 24.46 -34.97
CA ILE A 792 14.34 25.77 -35.11
C ILE A 792 14.90 26.71 -34.06
N SER A 793 15.59 27.75 -34.50
CA SER A 793 16.15 28.75 -33.62
C SER A 793 15.09 29.47 -32.80
N LYS A 794 15.41 29.73 -31.50
CA LYS A 794 14.56 30.50 -30.58
C LYS A 794 14.24 31.90 -31.06
N LYS A 795 15.07 32.48 -31.97
CA LYS A 795 14.85 33.78 -32.59
C LYS A 795 13.92 33.74 -33.80
N SER A 796 13.57 32.57 -34.30
CA SER A 796 12.75 32.43 -35.52
C SER A 796 11.30 32.89 -35.31
N LEU A 797 10.67 33.33 -36.40
CA LEU A 797 9.26 33.73 -36.38
C LEU A 797 8.35 32.59 -35.94
N LYS A 798 8.65 31.38 -36.40
CA LYS A 798 7.89 30.18 -36.04
C LYS A 798 7.93 29.91 -34.54
N TRP A 799 9.08 30.04 -33.88
CA TRP A 799 9.22 29.92 -32.44
C TRP A 799 8.37 30.94 -31.68
N LYS A 800 8.46 32.21 -32.08
CA LYS A 800 7.71 33.32 -31.48
C LYS A 800 6.19 33.15 -31.63
N ILE A 801 5.74 32.65 -32.78
CA ILE A 801 4.30 32.33 -32.98
C ILE A 801 3.84 31.23 -32.05
N VAL A 802 4.59 30.14 -31.94
CA VAL A 802 4.25 29.01 -31.03
C VAL A 802 4.28 29.44 -29.57
N GLU A 803 5.25 30.28 -29.19
CA GLU A 803 5.30 30.84 -27.84
C GLU A 803 4.07 31.74 -27.56
N LYS A 804 3.70 32.58 -28.47
CA LYS A 804 2.50 33.44 -28.36
C LYS A 804 1.23 32.59 -28.32
N TYR A 805 1.15 31.54 -29.12
CA TYR A 805 0.06 30.57 -29.08
C TYR A 805 -0.01 29.87 -27.72
N SER A 806 1.13 29.38 -27.20
CA SER A 806 1.23 28.79 -25.87
C SER A 806 0.72 29.72 -24.77
N LYS A 807 1.07 30.99 -24.83
CA LYS A 807 0.59 32.01 -23.87
C LYS A 807 -0.91 32.27 -23.99
N LEU A 808 -1.44 32.36 -25.22
CA LEU A 808 -2.85 32.64 -25.48
C LEU A 808 -3.75 31.50 -24.98
N PHE A 809 -3.31 30.23 -25.14
CA PHE A 809 -4.09 29.04 -24.78
C PHE A 809 -3.69 28.41 -23.43
N ASN A 810 -2.90 29.14 -22.62
CA ASN A 810 -2.44 28.69 -21.30
C ASN A 810 -1.76 27.31 -21.31
N LEU A 811 -0.90 27.06 -22.31
CA LEU A 811 -0.20 25.79 -22.51
C LEU A 811 1.19 25.74 -21.86
N GLY A 812 1.48 26.62 -20.92
CA GLY A 812 2.69 26.55 -20.11
C GLY A 812 2.65 25.33 -19.18
N ASP A 813 3.82 24.75 -18.94
CA ASP A 813 3.96 23.56 -18.12
C ASP A 813 3.87 23.82 -16.61
N THR A 814 3.77 25.10 -16.23
CA THR A 814 3.49 25.55 -14.87
C THR A 814 2.37 26.59 -14.88
N VAL A 815 1.64 26.67 -13.77
CA VAL A 815 0.48 27.56 -13.62
C VAL A 815 0.49 28.23 -12.26
N GLU A 816 0.11 29.50 -12.24
CA GLU A 816 -0.10 30.28 -11.01
C GLU A 816 -1.58 30.61 -10.87
N PHE A 817 -2.13 30.40 -9.67
CA PHE A 817 -3.49 30.75 -9.31
C PHE A 817 -3.48 31.91 -8.32
N TYR A 818 -4.35 32.87 -8.52
CA TYR A 818 -4.57 33.98 -7.63
C TYR A 818 -6.03 34.01 -7.25
N CYS A 819 -6.31 33.78 -5.96
CA CYS A 819 -7.64 33.53 -5.42
C CYS A 819 -7.96 34.55 -4.34
N VAL A 820 -9.24 34.91 -4.22
CA VAL A 820 -9.74 35.80 -3.15
C VAL A 820 -10.67 34.99 -2.26
N LYS A 821 -10.49 35.10 -0.93
CA LYS A 821 -11.39 34.49 0.05
C LYS A 821 -12.71 35.23 0.06
N LYS A 822 -13.80 34.57 -0.31
CA LYS A 822 -15.15 35.13 -0.34
C LYS A 822 -16.01 34.75 0.88
N ARG A 823 -15.79 33.54 1.41
CA ARG A 823 -16.49 33.04 2.58
C ARG A 823 -15.58 32.15 3.43
N ASN A 824 -15.97 31.94 4.66
CA ASN A 824 -15.32 30.89 5.47
C ASN A 824 -15.66 29.52 4.90
N CYS A 825 -14.73 28.58 5.05
CA CYS A 825 -14.99 27.20 4.72
C CYS A 825 -16.01 26.64 5.70
N GLU A 826 -17.03 25.97 5.21
CA GLU A 826 -17.99 25.23 6.04
C GLU A 826 -17.28 23.98 6.59
N ASN A 827 -17.55 23.62 7.85
CA ASN A 827 -16.97 22.46 8.53
C ASN A 827 -17.36 21.14 7.86
#